data_b0678e974b7eb814ce13dc41f9f3b058
#
_entry.id   b0678e974b7eb814ce13dc41f9f3b058
#
_cell.length_a   1.000
_cell.length_b   1.000
_cell.length_c   1.000
_cell.angle_alpha   90.00
_cell.angle_beta   90.00
_cell.angle_gamma   90.00
#
_symmetry.space_group_name_H-M   'P 1'
#
loop_
_entity.id
_entity.type
_entity.pdbx_description
1 polymer ?
#
loop_
_entity_poly.entity_id
_entity_poly.type
_entity_poly.pdbx_seq_one_letter_code
_entity_poly.pdbx_strand_id
1 'polypeptide(L)'
;MRRPLCCVCVAFVVTVFIYLQMNPAPAPTLCLEEGSNVTLQGKVVQKYVQKDELVVQLDHVSASQPKQKIDGRVLCYLELGERGDVPKAGSVIAVAGKVSGFGRARNPGEFDAQGYYQILGVAFRLYKAEVIAQGSSYSGCREYLYQIRRSLEGVFDRVLAPKDASVMKAILLGSKSGLDEESKQLFQKSGIAHIFAISGLHITMLGMGFYHILRKLWIPQPLCAVVSVGVMAAYGEMVGMSSSAYRAILMFGLQLAAQMLRRTYDMLTALAVAAMLILMEEPRYLYHSGFQLSFGAILGIGCLSEIIKPVRWKFLEPLSVSVRIFLVHFPIMLATYYEFPVYSFLLNLVIIPAMSVLMAAGLVCLGAGSLPAVIGSVPAKTAGGLCHLLLAGFERLCTVSLRLPFANWVVGRPDTWRICVFCAVVVYLYAAHQYGVFLSARAPERGLYHTKGAARGQGEQTVGLPAVIKFAAVLAAVTLISENPADGVSVTFLDVGQGDCIWIESAGGEQFLVDGGSSSKSKTGQYTIVPFLKYNGVATLDAVFLTHLDSDHISGIMEMLKDSSQTMDIRIKRLCISDAVIEDEPYEELQMLCERRQIPIYRLKAGDSMEAGGLRFEVLHPSAGYETASRNASSLVMKLEAEGVTALLTGDVEADGEQAAGQLLQQSGFAGIDIYKAAHHGSKYSNTQALLAQLQPETAIISCGENNRYGHPHAETVARLEQTGSGIWMTKDTGAITIHIRKGCYTIETFINDSLAEQK
;
A
#
# COMPACT_ATOMS: atom_id res chain seq x y z
N MET A 1 11.42 32.93 -19.97
CA MET A 1 10.90 31.96 -18.95
C MET A 1 9.73 32.63 -18.23
N ARG A 2 8.52 32.08 -18.36
CA ARG A 2 7.32 32.64 -17.70
C ARG A 2 7.24 32.33 -16.20
N ARG A 3 7.97 31.29 -15.71
CA ARG A 3 7.91 30.79 -14.32
C ARG A 3 9.31 30.43 -13.79
N PRO A 4 10.16 31.40 -13.44
CA PRO A 4 11.54 31.12 -13.01
C PRO A 4 11.62 30.27 -11.73
N LEU A 5 10.72 30.47 -10.76
CA LEU A 5 10.69 29.70 -9.54
C LEU A 5 10.37 28.20 -9.77
N CYS A 6 9.59 27.86 -10.79
CA CYS A 6 9.37 26.44 -11.14
C CYS A 6 10.67 25.79 -11.65
N CYS A 7 11.47 26.50 -12.43
CA CYS A 7 12.77 25.98 -12.88
C CYS A 7 13.74 25.79 -11.70
N VAL A 8 13.78 26.75 -10.77
CA VAL A 8 14.57 26.63 -9.53
C VAL A 8 14.10 25.43 -8.70
N CYS A 9 12.78 25.24 -8.57
CA CYS A 9 12.22 24.11 -7.85
C CYS A 9 12.62 22.78 -8.51
N VAL A 10 12.53 22.66 -9.83
CA VAL A 10 12.93 21.42 -10.52
C VAL A 10 14.41 21.13 -10.26
N ALA A 11 15.29 22.14 -10.40
CA ALA A 11 16.71 21.99 -10.10
C ALA A 11 16.94 21.56 -8.63
N PHE A 12 16.22 22.16 -7.69
CA PHE A 12 16.28 21.82 -6.29
C PHE A 12 15.82 20.38 -6.02
N VAL A 13 14.69 19.93 -6.59
CA VAL A 13 14.19 18.55 -6.45
C VAL A 13 15.19 17.55 -7.03
N VAL A 14 15.80 17.85 -8.18
CA VAL A 14 16.86 16.99 -8.75
C VAL A 14 18.08 16.93 -7.81
N THR A 15 18.48 18.07 -7.24
CA THR A 15 19.59 18.11 -6.27
C THR A 15 19.26 17.27 -5.02
N VAL A 16 18.05 17.40 -4.48
CA VAL A 16 17.59 16.58 -3.34
C VAL A 16 17.59 15.10 -3.71
N PHE A 17 17.10 14.74 -4.89
CA PHE A 17 17.12 13.35 -5.36
C PHE A 17 18.55 12.79 -5.43
N ILE A 18 19.48 13.51 -6.06
CA ILE A 18 20.90 13.12 -6.15
C ILE A 18 21.50 13.00 -4.74
N TYR A 19 21.23 13.97 -3.88
CA TYR A 19 21.70 13.94 -2.49
C TYR A 19 21.24 12.69 -1.75
N LEU A 20 19.96 12.31 -1.90
CA LEU A 20 19.39 11.12 -1.26
C LEU A 20 19.95 9.81 -1.84
N GLN A 21 20.28 9.79 -3.13
CA GLN A 21 20.97 8.65 -3.76
C GLN A 21 22.41 8.48 -3.27
N MET A 22 23.12 9.60 -3.08
CA MET A 22 24.50 9.59 -2.59
C MET A 22 24.60 9.34 -1.08
N ASN A 23 23.53 9.66 -0.33
CA ASN A 23 23.43 9.50 1.11
C ASN A 23 22.19 8.67 1.44
N PRO A 24 22.19 7.36 1.13
CA PRO A 24 21.10 6.50 1.53
C PRO A 24 20.97 6.57 3.06
N ALA A 25 19.74 6.59 3.55
CA ALA A 25 19.51 6.61 4.98
C ALA A 25 20.24 5.41 5.60
N PRO A 26 21.07 5.63 6.66
CA PRO A 26 21.64 4.51 7.38
C PRO A 26 20.50 3.61 7.84
N ALA A 27 20.68 2.30 7.73
CA ALA A 27 19.74 1.37 8.33
C ALA A 27 19.54 1.80 9.79
N PRO A 28 18.30 2.03 10.25
CA PRO A 28 18.11 2.40 11.64
C PRO A 28 18.61 1.23 12.48
N THR A 29 19.81 1.38 13.00
CA THR A 29 20.29 0.48 14.04
C THR A 29 19.38 0.74 15.23
N LEU A 30 18.60 -0.27 15.61
CA LEU A 30 17.86 -0.23 16.86
C LEU A 30 18.93 -0.07 17.93
N CYS A 31 19.05 1.14 18.50
CA CYS A 31 20.06 1.42 19.53
C CYS A 31 19.79 0.66 20.84
N LEU A 32 18.66 -0.05 20.90
CA LEU A 32 18.14 -0.80 22.04
C LEU A 32 17.73 -2.19 21.58
N GLU A 33 17.94 -3.20 22.41
CA GLU A 33 17.56 -4.59 22.08
C GLU A 33 16.05 -4.74 21.91
N GLU A 34 15.63 -5.40 20.84
CA GLU A 34 14.22 -5.68 20.58
C GLU A 34 13.62 -6.55 21.69
N GLY A 35 12.41 -6.21 22.15
CA GLY A 35 11.74 -6.89 23.26
C GLY A 35 12.22 -6.49 24.64
N SER A 36 13.29 -5.69 24.76
CA SER A 36 13.79 -5.19 26.07
C SER A 36 12.83 -4.17 26.66
N ASN A 37 12.72 -4.17 28.00
CA ASN A 37 12.00 -3.13 28.73
C ASN A 37 12.93 -1.94 28.96
N VAL A 38 12.54 -0.77 28.48
CA VAL A 38 13.31 0.45 28.61
C VAL A 38 12.48 1.60 29.15
N THR A 39 13.15 2.51 29.88
CA THR A 39 12.54 3.77 30.30
C THR A 39 13.07 4.89 29.41
N LEU A 40 12.17 5.57 28.74
CA LEU A 40 12.46 6.71 27.87
C LEU A 40 11.89 8.00 28.44
N GLN A 41 12.62 9.07 28.25
CA GLN A 41 12.14 10.42 28.52
C GLN A 41 12.07 11.20 27.23
N GLY A 42 10.93 11.86 26.94
CA GLY A 42 10.75 12.63 25.73
C GLY A 42 9.62 13.63 25.84
N LYS A 43 9.55 14.56 24.87
CA LYS A 43 8.50 15.58 24.77
C LYS A 43 7.36 15.09 23.93
N VAL A 44 6.14 15.18 24.43
CA VAL A 44 4.91 14.83 23.71
C VAL A 44 4.65 15.81 22.55
N VAL A 45 4.78 15.34 21.32
CA VAL A 45 4.50 16.15 20.12
C VAL A 45 3.07 15.95 19.64
N GLN A 46 2.62 14.70 19.58
CA GLN A 46 1.29 14.35 19.10
C GLN A 46 0.71 13.22 19.93
N LYS A 47 -0.61 13.22 20.09
CA LYS A 47 -1.36 12.14 20.74
C LYS A 47 -2.68 11.89 20.03
N TYR A 48 -3.05 10.63 19.92
CA TYR A 48 -4.32 10.19 19.30
C TYR A 48 -4.69 8.80 19.82
N VAL A 49 -5.96 8.45 19.73
CA VAL A 49 -6.44 7.10 20.07
C VAL A 49 -6.42 6.23 18.83
N GLN A 50 -5.95 4.99 18.95
CA GLN A 50 -5.93 3.98 17.90
C GLN A 50 -6.30 2.62 18.48
N LYS A 51 -7.37 1.98 18.00
CA LYS A 51 -7.83 0.67 18.48
C LYS A 51 -7.87 0.58 20.02
N ASP A 52 -8.52 1.56 20.64
CA ASP A 52 -8.67 1.70 22.10
C ASP A 52 -7.38 1.93 22.91
N GLU A 53 -6.24 2.04 22.25
CA GLU A 53 -4.97 2.45 22.87
C GLU A 53 -4.68 3.94 22.64
N LEU A 54 -4.09 4.60 23.61
CA LEU A 54 -3.59 5.96 23.45
C LEU A 54 -2.19 5.93 22.85
N VAL A 55 -2.03 6.38 21.62
CA VAL A 55 -0.72 6.51 20.98
C VAL A 55 -0.18 7.91 21.22
N VAL A 56 1.03 7.98 21.76
CA VAL A 56 1.76 9.23 22.02
C VAL A 56 3.06 9.21 21.23
N GLN A 57 3.29 10.26 20.46
CA GLN A 57 4.54 10.47 19.74
C GLN A 57 5.47 11.36 20.56
N LEU A 58 6.65 10.83 20.87
CA LEU A 58 7.68 11.54 21.62
C LEU A 58 8.78 12.05 20.69
N ASP A 59 9.26 13.26 20.95
CA ASP A 59 10.41 13.88 20.32
C ASP A 59 11.48 14.23 21.36
N HIS A 60 12.72 14.49 20.92
CA HIS A 60 13.86 14.72 21.80
C HIS A 60 14.02 13.62 22.84
N VAL A 61 13.98 12.37 22.37
CA VAL A 61 13.94 11.19 23.23
C VAL A 61 15.34 10.84 23.76
N SER A 62 15.41 10.48 25.03
CA SER A 62 16.59 9.91 25.65
C SER A 62 16.22 8.68 26.48
N ALA A 63 17.04 7.63 26.40
CA ALA A 63 16.93 6.46 27.24
C ALA A 63 17.59 6.75 28.59
N SER A 64 17.00 6.22 29.68
CA SER A 64 17.54 6.39 31.05
C SER A 64 18.65 5.39 31.36
N GLN A 65 18.51 4.16 30.82
CA GLN A 65 19.51 3.08 30.95
C GLN A 65 19.53 2.24 29.66
N PRO A 66 20.67 2.21 28.91
CA PRO A 66 21.83 3.10 29.03
C PRO A 66 21.48 4.56 28.70
N LYS A 67 22.14 5.52 29.31
CA LYS A 67 21.90 6.94 29.05
C LYS A 67 22.35 7.30 27.61
N GLN A 68 21.41 7.32 26.69
CA GLN A 68 21.64 7.54 25.26
C GLN A 68 20.58 8.44 24.68
N LYS A 69 20.98 9.37 23.81
CA LYS A 69 20.07 10.19 23.02
C LYS A 69 19.63 9.36 21.82
N ILE A 70 18.34 9.37 21.53
CA ILE A 70 17.74 8.68 20.40
C ILE A 70 17.49 9.68 19.29
N ASP A 71 18.03 9.42 18.11
CA ASP A 71 17.77 10.23 16.93
C ASP A 71 16.43 9.78 16.30
N GLY A 72 15.51 10.74 16.20
CA GLY A 72 14.15 10.52 15.70
C GLY A 72 13.10 10.46 16.81
N ARG A 73 11.87 10.31 16.39
CA ARG A 73 10.69 10.23 17.25
C ARG A 73 10.42 8.79 17.65
N VAL A 74 9.70 8.61 18.77
CA VAL A 74 9.28 7.28 19.24
C VAL A 74 7.75 7.27 19.38
N LEU A 75 7.10 6.20 18.90
CA LEU A 75 5.68 5.97 19.12
C LEU A 75 5.49 5.11 20.37
N CYS A 76 4.73 5.62 21.34
CA CYS A 76 4.40 4.89 22.57
C CYS A 76 2.92 4.52 22.57
N TYR A 77 2.63 3.22 22.61
CA TYR A 77 1.29 2.67 22.77
C TYR A 77 1.02 2.52 24.28
N LEU A 78 0.27 3.47 24.82
CA LEU A 78 0.00 3.56 26.25
C LEU A 78 -1.22 2.71 26.62
N GLU A 79 -1.05 1.83 27.59
CA GLU A 79 -2.18 1.21 28.29
C GLU A 79 -2.81 2.29 29.19
N LEU A 80 -4.10 2.56 28.97
CA LEU A 80 -4.85 3.48 29.83
C LEU A 80 -5.10 2.76 31.17
N GLY A 81 -4.25 3.06 32.17
CA GLY A 81 -4.45 2.57 33.51
C GLY A 81 -5.73 3.12 34.16
N GLU A 82 -6.17 2.55 35.28
CA GLU A 82 -7.39 2.93 36.01
C GLU A 82 -7.46 4.43 36.39
N ARG A 83 -6.34 5.15 36.44
CA ARG A 83 -6.27 6.59 36.74
C ARG A 83 -6.48 7.50 35.52
N GLY A 84 -6.46 6.97 34.29
CA GLY A 84 -6.84 7.69 33.06
C GLY A 84 -6.06 8.98 32.76
N ASP A 85 -4.89 9.20 33.36
CA ASP A 85 -4.11 10.42 33.17
C ASP A 85 -3.49 10.45 31.76
N VAL A 86 -4.18 11.12 30.85
CA VAL A 86 -3.72 11.36 29.48
C VAL A 86 -2.61 12.40 29.48
N PRO A 87 -1.38 12.09 29.03
CA PRO A 87 -0.29 13.04 28.97
C PRO A 87 -0.65 14.31 28.21
N LYS A 88 -0.30 15.48 28.77
CA LYS A 88 -0.57 16.77 28.11
C LYS A 88 0.35 17.01 26.92
N ALA A 89 -0.18 17.58 25.84
CA ALA A 89 0.60 17.90 24.67
C ALA A 89 1.70 18.92 24.98
N GLY A 90 2.92 18.63 24.55
CA GLY A 90 4.10 19.45 24.82
C GLY A 90 4.76 19.20 26.18
N SER A 91 4.21 18.35 27.05
CA SER A 91 4.87 17.98 28.31
C SER A 91 6.02 17.01 28.05
N VAL A 92 6.99 17.01 28.94
CA VAL A 92 8.04 15.98 28.99
C VAL A 92 7.53 14.87 29.88
N ILE A 93 7.53 13.64 29.36
CA ILE A 93 7.10 12.45 30.09
C ILE A 93 8.22 11.42 30.16
N ALA A 94 8.22 10.63 31.23
CA ALA A 94 8.99 9.41 31.31
C ALA A 94 8.06 8.22 31.13
N VAL A 95 8.41 7.33 30.20
CA VAL A 95 7.58 6.19 29.80
C VAL A 95 8.43 4.92 29.85
N ALA A 96 7.92 3.87 30.48
CA ALA A 96 8.50 2.52 30.41
C ALA A 96 7.67 1.65 29.48
N GLY A 97 8.33 0.80 28.71
CA GLY A 97 7.65 -0.11 27.80
C GLY A 97 8.62 -1.02 27.05
N LYS A 98 8.06 -1.95 26.29
CA LYS A 98 8.84 -2.88 25.45
C LYS A 98 9.20 -2.25 24.12
N VAL A 99 10.47 -2.29 23.76
CA VAL A 99 10.98 -1.83 22.46
C VAL A 99 10.53 -2.77 21.37
N SER A 100 10.02 -2.21 20.29
CA SER A 100 9.78 -2.96 19.05
C SER A 100 10.14 -2.11 17.84
N GLY A 101 10.98 -2.66 16.98
CA GLY A 101 11.32 -2.08 15.69
C GLY A 101 10.15 -2.14 14.70
N PHE A 102 10.37 -1.56 13.54
CA PHE A 102 9.47 -1.72 12.38
C PHE A 102 10.05 -2.78 11.45
N GLY A 103 9.24 -3.73 11.02
CA GLY A 103 9.66 -4.78 10.11
C GLY A 103 10.07 -4.21 8.75
N ARG A 104 11.10 -4.79 8.15
CA ARG A 104 11.44 -4.60 6.74
C ARG A 104 10.54 -5.48 5.89
N ALA A 105 10.31 -5.08 4.65
CA ALA A 105 9.79 -6.01 3.66
C ALA A 105 10.75 -7.18 3.50
N ARG A 106 10.20 -8.38 3.46
CA ARG A 106 10.95 -9.63 3.25
C ARG A 106 10.54 -10.31 1.94
N ASN A 107 9.49 -9.79 1.27
CA ASN A 107 9.01 -10.26 -0.02
C ASN A 107 8.81 -9.07 -0.97
N PRO A 108 8.96 -9.27 -2.29
CA PRO A 108 8.55 -8.29 -3.28
C PRO A 108 7.08 -7.87 -3.05
N GLY A 109 6.79 -6.58 -3.15
CA GLY A 109 5.43 -6.05 -2.96
C GLY A 109 4.97 -5.90 -1.51
N GLU A 110 5.65 -6.48 -0.55
CA GLU A 110 5.33 -6.33 0.88
C GLU A 110 5.60 -4.89 1.35
N PHE A 111 4.79 -4.40 2.29
CA PHE A 111 4.93 -3.06 2.82
C PHE A 111 6.17 -2.91 3.72
N ASP A 112 7.13 -2.09 3.29
CA ASP A 112 8.31 -1.74 4.11
C ASP A 112 7.94 -0.72 5.19
N ALA A 113 7.52 -1.23 6.35
CA ALA A 113 7.16 -0.40 7.48
C ALA A 113 8.38 0.38 8.02
N GLN A 114 9.58 -0.21 8.01
CA GLN A 114 10.79 0.45 8.46
C GLN A 114 11.11 1.68 7.60
N GLY A 115 11.17 1.52 6.27
CA GLY A 115 11.40 2.63 5.33
C GLY A 115 10.32 3.70 5.43
N TYR A 116 9.06 3.31 5.57
CA TYR A 116 7.94 4.25 5.74
C TYR A 116 8.07 5.11 7.01
N TYR A 117 8.29 4.50 8.16
CA TYR A 117 8.43 5.23 9.42
C TYR A 117 9.72 6.04 9.49
N GLN A 118 10.79 5.57 8.83
CA GLN A 118 12.02 6.33 8.69
C GLN A 118 11.81 7.63 7.90
N ILE A 119 11.00 7.62 6.82
CA ILE A 119 10.60 8.83 6.10
C ILE A 119 9.85 9.80 7.02
N LEU A 120 9.05 9.27 7.94
CA LEU A 120 8.32 10.07 8.94
C LEU A 120 9.18 10.52 10.13
N GLY A 121 10.47 10.16 10.17
CA GLY A 121 11.38 10.49 11.25
C GLY A 121 11.08 9.74 12.56
N VAL A 122 10.45 8.54 12.47
CA VAL A 122 10.14 7.69 13.62
C VAL A 122 11.14 6.54 13.68
N ALA A 123 11.84 6.40 14.81
CA ALA A 123 12.89 5.41 14.98
C ALA A 123 12.36 4.01 15.32
N PHE A 124 11.49 3.91 16.31
CA PHE A 124 10.87 2.66 16.76
C PHE A 124 9.59 2.94 17.56
N ARG A 125 8.97 1.89 18.09
CA ARG A 125 7.77 1.98 18.93
C ARG A 125 7.97 1.27 20.27
N LEU A 126 7.24 1.75 21.30
CA LEU A 126 7.10 1.09 22.58
C LEU A 126 5.69 0.51 22.70
N TYR A 127 5.60 -0.78 22.97
CA TYR A 127 4.37 -1.46 23.32
C TYR A 127 4.20 -1.62 24.82
N LYS A 128 2.93 -1.77 25.27
CA LYS A 128 2.59 -1.89 26.70
C LYS A 128 3.30 -0.82 27.51
N ALA A 129 3.18 0.40 27.02
CA ALA A 129 3.91 1.51 27.60
C ALA A 129 3.10 2.12 28.76
N GLU A 130 3.77 2.47 29.85
CA GLU A 130 3.19 3.11 31.01
C GLU A 130 3.89 4.44 31.30
N VAL A 131 3.12 5.45 31.68
CA VAL A 131 3.67 6.77 32.05
C VAL A 131 4.12 6.69 33.51
N ILE A 132 5.43 6.80 33.72
CA ILE A 132 6.03 6.79 35.06
C ILE A 132 5.98 8.17 35.69
N ALA A 133 6.27 9.22 34.92
CA ALA A 133 6.29 10.59 35.39
C ALA A 133 5.92 11.57 34.30
N GLN A 134 5.29 12.68 34.66
CA GLN A 134 4.94 13.77 33.77
C GLN A 134 5.41 15.11 34.35
N GLY A 135 6.11 15.90 33.54
CA GLY A 135 6.51 17.25 33.86
C GLY A 135 5.31 18.22 33.91
N SER A 136 5.43 19.23 34.72
CA SER A 136 4.37 20.25 34.89
C SER A 136 4.23 21.24 33.71
N SER A 137 5.30 21.41 32.92
CA SER A 137 5.29 22.30 31.74
C SER A 137 4.67 21.61 30.54
N TYR A 138 3.74 22.26 29.87
CA TYR A 138 3.08 21.76 28.67
C TYR A 138 2.67 22.90 27.71
N SER A 139 2.32 22.57 26.48
CA SER A 139 1.85 23.54 25.48
C SER A 139 0.33 23.76 25.62
N GLY A 140 -0.06 24.87 26.25
CA GLY A 140 -1.49 25.18 26.44
C GLY A 140 -2.26 25.24 25.12
N CYS A 141 -1.67 25.80 24.05
CA CYS A 141 -2.32 25.90 22.74
C CYS A 141 -2.57 24.50 22.13
N ARG A 142 -1.56 23.62 22.09
CA ARG A 142 -1.71 22.26 21.54
C ARG A 142 -2.68 21.43 22.36
N GLU A 143 -2.62 21.55 23.68
CA GLU A 143 -3.55 20.84 24.56
C GLU A 143 -4.99 21.32 24.36
N TYR A 144 -5.20 22.62 24.21
CA TYR A 144 -6.53 23.17 23.91
C TYR A 144 -7.07 22.70 22.57
N LEU A 145 -6.25 22.67 21.51
CA LEU A 145 -6.64 22.13 20.21
C LEU A 145 -7.00 20.64 20.27
N TYR A 146 -6.26 19.86 21.05
CA TYR A 146 -6.60 18.45 21.29
C TYR A 146 -7.95 18.31 22.00
N GLN A 147 -8.22 19.13 23.02
CA GLN A 147 -9.50 19.10 23.74
C GLN A 147 -10.67 19.52 22.85
N ILE A 148 -10.50 20.55 22.00
CA ILE A 148 -11.48 20.92 20.99
C ILE A 148 -11.77 19.74 20.08
N ARG A 149 -10.74 19.10 19.53
CA ARG A 149 -10.90 17.92 18.67
C ARG A 149 -11.71 16.83 19.36
N ARG A 150 -11.36 16.45 20.59
CA ARG A 150 -12.08 15.44 21.37
C ARG A 150 -13.54 15.82 21.63
N SER A 151 -13.81 17.09 21.93
CA SER A 151 -15.18 17.59 22.10
C SER A 151 -15.99 17.45 20.81
N LEU A 152 -15.40 17.82 19.65
CA LEU A 152 -16.03 17.70 18.34
C LEU A 152 -16.23 16.23 17.92
N GLU A 153 -15.28 15.33 18.22
CA GLU A 153 -15.45 13.89 18.04
C GLU A 153 -16.68 13.38 18.83
N GLY A 154 -16.83 13.81 20.09
CA GLY A 154 -17.97 13.46 20.91
C GLY A 154 -19.31 14.01 20.41
N VAL A 155 -19.31 15.09 19.60
CA VAL A 155 -20.54 15.56 18.93
C VAL A 155 -20.98 14.56 17.87
N PHE A 156 -20.05 14.09 17.03
CA PHE A 156 -20.38 13.08 16.03
C PHE A 156 -20.87 11.77 16.66
N ASP A 157 -20.24 11.32 17.76
CA ASP A 157 -20.66 10.10 18.47
C ASP A 157 -22.08 10.18 19.04
N ARG A 158 -22.53 11.38 19.41
CA ARG A 158 -23.90 11.60 19.93
C ARG A 158 -24.96 11.73 18.84
N VAL A 159 -24.58 12.20 17.65
CA VAL A 159 -25.55 12.58 16.60
C VAL A 159 -25.64 11.51 15.50
N LEU A 160 -24.53 10.84 15.16
CA LEU A 160 -24.44 9.91 14.06
C LEU A 160 -24.37 8.45 14.56
N ALA A 161 -24.73 7.51 13.68
CA ALA A 161 -24.44 6.09 13.91
C ALA A 161 -22.92 5.85 13.99
N PRO A 162 -22.43 4.83 14.73
CA PRO A 162 -21.00 4.62 14.97
C PRO A 162 -20.15 4.56 13.70
N LYS A 163 -20.65 3.90 12.65
CA LYS A 163 -19.98 3.81 11.35
C LYS A 163 -19.83 5.17 10.68
N ASP A 164 -20.94 5.93 10.57
CA ASP A 164 -20.93 7.26 9.96
C ASP A 164 -20.09 8.25 10.76
N ALA A 165 -20.19 8.18 12.11
CA ALA A 165 -19.38 8.99 13.01
C ALA A 165 -17.89 8.78 12.78
N SER A 166 -17.45 7.54 12.63
CA SER A 166 -16.04 7.20 12.38
C SER A 166 -15.54 7.78 11.05
N VAL A 167 -16.35 7.67 10.00
CA VAL A 167 -16.03 8.22 8.68
C VAL A 167 -15.99 9.75 8.73
N MET A 168 -16.97 10.41 9.36
CA MET A 168 -17.00 11.87 9.48
C MET A 168 -15.86 12.42 10.34
N LYS A 169 -15.46 11.71 11.41
CA LYS A 169 -14.26 12.03 12.20
C LYS A 169 -13.00 11.94 11.36
N ALA A 170 -12.88 10.91 10.51
CA ALA A 170 -11.74 10.78 9.60
C ALA A 170 -11.68 11.94 8.60
N ILE A 171 -12.81 12.28 7.99
CA ILE A 171 -12.90 13.32 6.95
C ILE A 171 -12.67 14.73 7.53
N LEU A 172 -13.33 15.11 8.61
CA LEU A 172 -13.30 16.50 9.12
C LEU A 172 -12.30 16.72 10.25
N LEU A 173 -12.01 15.70 11.07
CA LEU A 173 -11.15 15.85 12.24
C LEU A 173 -9.82 15.08 12.11
N GLY A 174 -9.61 14.39 10.98
CA GLY A 174 -8.40 13.61 10.74
C GLY A 174 -8.22 12.38 11.67
N SER A 175 -9.27 12.00 12.40
CA SER A 175 -9.27 10.88 13.34
C SER A 175 -9.65 9.58 12.62
N LYS A 176 -8.68 8.71 12.40
CA LYS A 176 -8.88 7.42 11.70
C LYS A 176 -9.10 6.25 12.67
N SER A 177 -9.12 6.51 13.97
CA SER A 177 -9.10 5.49 15.03
C SER A 177 -10.34 4.61 15.10
N GLY A 178 -11.48 5.08 14.68
CA GLY A 178 -12.72 4.31 14.70
C GLY A 178 -13.18 3.79 13.33
N LEU A 179 -12.34 3.98 12.30
CA LEU A 179 -12.70 3.57 10.95
C LEU A 179 -12.57 2.05 10.83
N ASP A 180 -13.66 1.37 10.49
CA ASP A 180 -13.64 -0.07 10.25
C ASP A 180 -12.79 -0.42 9.03
N GLU A 181 -12.07 -1.53 9.11
CA GLU A 181 -11.13 -1.94 8.08
C GLU A 181 -11.84 -2.24 6.75
N GLU A 182 -13.07 -2.75 6.80
CA GLU A 182 -13.88 -3.05 5.61
C GLU A 182 -14.21 -1.77 4.83
N SER A 183 -14.73 -0.73 5.49
CA SER A 183 -15.00 0.58 4.85
C SER A 183 -13.71 1.20 4.30
N LYS A 184 -12.62 1.14 5.05
CA LYS A 184 -11.33 1.68 4.60
C LYS A 184 -10.85 0.99 3.33
N GLN A 185 -10.89 -0.34 3.29
CA GLN A 185 -10.50 -1.14 2.13
C GLN A 185 -11.43 -0.89 0.93
N LEU A 186 -12.76 -0.83 1.14
CA LEU A 186 -13.74 -0.53 0.11
C LEU A 186 -13.42 0.79 -0.60
N PHE A 187 -13.19 1.86 0.15
CA PHE A 187 -12.87 3.16 -0.42
C PHE A 187 -11.47 3.21 -1.05
N GLN A 188 -10.51 2.48 -0.49
CA GLN A 188 -9.16 2.39 -1.03
C GLN A 188 -9.17 1.69 -2.41
N LYS A 189 -9.81 0.55 -2.52
CA LYS A 189 -9.90 -0.20 -3.78
C LYS A 189 -10.72 0.48 -4.85
N SER A 190 -11.74 1.23 -4.44
CA SER A 190 -12.51 2.05 -5.38
C SER A 190 -11.74 3.30 -5.84
N GLY A 191 -10.51 3.54 -5.36
CA GLY A 191 -9.66 4.67 -5.73
C GLY A 191 -10.08 6.01 -5.12
N ILE A 192 -10.92 5.98 -4.09
CA ILE A 192 -11.42 7.19 -3.42
C ILE A 192 -10.91 7.37 -1.97
N ALA A 193 -9.90 6.59 -1.56
CA ALA A 193 -9.28 6.72 -0.22
C ALA A 193 -8.79 8.13 0.10
N HIS A 194 -8.55 8.97 -0.90
CA HIS A 194 -8.15 10.36 -0.73
C HIS A 194 -9.21 11.21 0.00
N ILE A 195 -10.46 10.77 0.13
CA ILE A 195 -11.50 11.45 0.92
C ILE A 195 -11.19 11.43 2.43
N PHE A 196 -10.47 10.40 2.92
CA PHE A 196 -10.04 10.31 4.32
C PHE A 196 -8.75 11.10 4.61
N ALA A 197 -8.10 11.61 3.58
CA ALA A 197 -6.97 12.51 3.73
C ALA A 197 -7.45 13.95 3.70
N ILE A 198 -6.97 14.77 4.63
CA ILE A 198 -7.25 16.19 4.58
C ILE A 198 -6.56 16.77 3.35
N SER A 199 -7.39 17.13 2.38
CA SER A 199 -6.98 17.55 1.04
C SER A 199 -7.02 19.06 0.86
N GLY A 200 -6.50 19.52 -0.29
CA GLY A 200 -6.62 20.91 -0.69
C GLY A 200 -8.07 21.40 -0.76
N LEU A 201 -9.03 20.51 -1.09
CA LEU A 201 -10.46 20.85 -1.09
C LEU A 201 -10.96 21.23 0.31
N HIS A 202 -10.56 20.45 1.34
CA HIS A 202 -10.91 20.73 2.74
C HIS A 202 -10.40 22.09 3.19
N ILE A 203 -9.11 22.35 3.00
CA ILE A 203 -8.47 23.61 3.39
C ILE A 203 -9.06 24.80 2.62
N THR A 204 -9.28 24.65 1.31
CA THR A 204 -9.84 25.73 0.50
C THR A 204 -11.29 26.01 0.89
N MET A 205 -12.12 24.98 1.08
CA MET A 205 -13.53 25.16 1.42
C MET A 205 -13.68 25.78 2.82
N LEU A 206 -12.97 25.25 3.82
CA LEU A 206 -12.99 25.78 5.18
C LEU A 206 -12.37 27.17 5.26
N GLY A 207 -11.16 27.33 4.70
CA GLY A 207 -10.40 28.58 4.79
C GLY A 207 -11.03 29.73 4.01
N MET A 208 -11.43 29.47 2.74
CA MET A 208 -12.10 30.51 1.93
C MET A 208 -13.52 30.78 2.42
N GLY A 209 -14.24 29.74 2.89
CA GLY A 209 -15.54 29.92 3.53
C GLY A 209 -15.45 30.84 4.74
N PHE A 210 -14.49 30.59 5.64
CA PHE A 210 -14.23 31.42 6.80
C PHE A 210 -13.79 32.85 6.41
N TYR A 211 -12.86 32.98 5.46
CA TYR A 211 -12.45 34.27 4.92
C TYR A 211 -13.62 35.08 4.38
N HIS A 212 -14.54 34.47 3.61
CA HIS A 212 -15.72 35.17 3.08
C HIS A 212 -16.72 35.57 4.17
N ILE A 213 -16.88 34.77 5.23
CA ILE A 213 -17.68 35.11 6.41
C ILE A 213 -17.13 36.37 7.07
N LEU A 214 -15.81 36.41 7.35
CA LEU A 214 -15.15 37.58 7.93
C LEU A 214 -15.33 38.83 7.06
N ARG A 215 -15.22 38.68 5.72
CA ARG A 215 -15.45 39.79 4.77
C ARG A 215 -16.89 40.30 4.82
N LYS A 216 -17.89 39.42 5.00
CA LYS A 216 -19.28 39.81 5.16
C LYS A 216 -19.54 40.56 6.47
N LEU A 217 -18.70 40.35 7.48
CA LEU A 217 -18.73 41.08 8.74
C LEU A 217 -17.99 42.43 8.67
N TRP A 218 -17.69 42.91 7.46
CA TRP A 218 -17.00 44.19 7.18
C TRP A 218 -15.59 44.32 7.77
N ILE A 219 -14.95 43.17 8.13
CA ILE A 219 -13.56 43.15 8.61
C ILE A 219 -12.62 43.53 7.46
N PRO A 220 -11.57 44.34 7.69
CA PRO A 220 -10.57 44.69 6.69
C PRO A 220 -9.90 43.48 6.05
N GLN A 221 -9.69 43.52 4.73
CA GLN A 221 -9.15 42.41 3.96
C GLN A 221 -7.82 41.84 4.52
N PRO A 222 -6.80 42.62 4.91
CA PRO A 222 -5.58 42.11 5.46
C PRO A 222 -5.81 41.31 6.75
N LEU A 223 -6.66 41.80 7.63
CA LEU A 223 -6.98 41.11 8.88
C LEU A 223 -7.74 39.81 8.63
N CYS A 224 -8.70 39.78 7.69
CA CYS A 224 -9.37 38.55 7.25
C CYS A 224 -8.37 37.52 6.77
N ALA A 225 -7.39 37.92 5.96
CA ALA A 225 -6.38 37.03 5.43
C ALA A 225 -5.50 36.43 6.54
N VAL A 226 -4.96 37.26 7.43
CA VAL A 226 -4.08 36.81 8.53
C VAL A 226 -4.84 35.89 9.48
N VAL A 227 -6.07 36.26 9.89
CA VAL A 227 -6.90 35.43 10.79
C VAL A 227 -7.25 34.11 10.11
N SER A 228 -7.62 34.11 8.82
CA SER A 228 -7.97 32.86 8.11
C SER A 228 -6.77 31.92 7.96
N VAL A 229 -5.58 32.44 7.67
CA VAL A 229 -4.36 31.62 7.64
C VAL A 229 -4.04 31.05 9.03
N GLY A 230 -4.15 31.88 10.08
CA GLY A 230 -3.96 31.43 11.47
C GLY A 230 -4.92 30.32 11.89
N VAL A 231 -6.22 30.47 11.55
CA VAL A 231 -7.24 29.44 11.81
C VAL A 231 -6.94 28.16 11.03
N MET A 232 -6.53 28.25 9.76
CA MET A 232 -6.16 27.07 8.98
C MET A 232 -4.88 26.39 9.48
N ALA A 233 -3.90 27.15 9.97
CA ALA A 233 -2.72 26.58 10.63
C ALA A 233 -3.09 25.86 11.93
N ALA A 234 -3.95 26.45 12.77
CA ALA A 234 -4.47 25.82 13.98
C ALA A 234 -5.30 24.55 13.66
N TYR A 235 -6.12 24.59 12.60
CA TYR A 235 -6.84 23.41 12.12
C TYR A 235 -5.87 22.33 11.65
N GLY A 236 -4.85 22.67 10.86
CA GLY A 236 -3.81 21.73 10.44
C GLY A 236 -3.10 21.04 11.62
N GLU A 237 -2.74 21.81 12.66
CA GLU A 237 -2.14 21.27 13.89
C GLU A 237 -3.11 20.33 14.62
N MET A 238 -4.39 20.71 14.71
CA MET A 238 -5.45 19.93 15.37
C MET A 238 -5.65 18.56 14.70
N VAL A 239 -5.61 18.51 13.35
CA VAL A 239 -5.88 17.27 12.57
C VAL A 239 -4.65 16.42 12.30
N GLY A 240 -3.48 16.88 12.71
CA GLY A 240 -2.18 16.26 12.43
C GLY A 240 -1.65 16.67 11.05
N MET A 241 -0.69 17.57 11.03
CA MET A 241 -0.10 18.23 9.85
C MET A 241 0.48 17.25 8.82
N SER A 242 -0.38 16.59 8.03
CA SER A 242 0.06 15.74 6.92
C SER A 242 0.71 16.56 5.81
N SER A 243 1.56 15.95 4.96
CA SER A 243 2.21 16.63 3.82
C SER A 243 1.19 17.30 2.88
N SER A 244 0.02 16.68 2.68
CA SER A 244 -1.08 17.23 1.88
C SER A 244 -1.73 18.45 2.54
N ALA A 245 -1.96 18.41 3.86
CA ALA A 245 -2.51 19.54 4.61
C ALA A 245 -1.52 20.70 4.64
N TYR A 246 -0.24 20.44 4.89
CA TYR A 246 0.82 21.44 4.92
C TYR A 246 0.94 22.16 3.57
N ARG A 247 1.01 21.42 2.46
CA ARG A 247 0.98 22.00 1.10
C ARG A 247 -0.25 22.90 0.90
N ALA A 248 -1.44 22.41 1.27
CA ALA A 248 -2.68 23.12 1.04
C ALA A 248 -2.77 24.43 1.86
N ILE A 249 -2.30 24.43 3.10
CA ILE A 249 -2.24 25.63 3.95
C ILE A 249 -1.25 26.64 3.39
N LEU A 250 -0.06 26.19 2.96
CA LEU A 250 0.94 27.05 2.32
C LEU A 250 0.40 27.71 1.05
N MET A 251 -0.21 26.92 0.15
CA MET A 251 -0.79 27.43 -1.08
C MET A 251 -1.96 28.38 -0.82
N PHE A 252 -2.80 28.09 0.17
CA PHE A 252 -3.87 28.98 0.62
C PHE A 252 -3.34 30.31 1.16
N GLY A 253 -2.27 30.27 1.97
CA GLY A 253 -1.60 31.47 2.48
C GLY A 253 -1.00 32.30 1.35
N LEU A 254 -0.32 31.67 0.37
CA LEU A 254 0.23 32.33 -0.80
C LEU A 254 -0.87 32.96 -1.69
N GLN A 255 -2.03 32.28 -1.82
CA GLN A 255 -3.17 32.82 -2.55
C GLN A 255 -3.71 34.10 -1.91
N LEU A 256 -3.90 34.11 -0.59
CA LEU A 256 -4.34 35.29 0.14
C LEU A 256 -3.28 36.42 0.12
N ALA A 257 -1.99 36.08 0.26
CA ALA A 257 -0.90 37.03 0.14
C ALA A 257 -0.86 37.68 -1.24
N ALA A 258 -1.03 36.91 -2.32
CA ALA A 258 -1.11 37.46 -3.67
C ALA A 258 -2.28 38.44 -3.82
N GLN A 259 -3.47 38.12 -3.26
CA GLN A 259 -4.62 39.02 -3.26
C GLN A 259 -4.33 40.32 -2.48
N MET A 260 -3.67 40.24 -1.32
CA MET A 260 -3.28 41.41 -0.53
C MET A 260 -2.26 42.31 -1.27
N LEU A 261 -1.31 41.69 -1.91
CA LEU A 261 -0.26 42.39 -2.70
C LEU A 261 -0.74 42.82 -4.09
N ARG A 262 -2.01 42.60 -4.43
CA ARG A 262 -2.61 42.83 -5.74
C ARG A 262 -1.78 42.23 -6.89
N ARG A 263 -1.28 41.01 -6.65
CA ARG A 263 -0.55 40.21 -7.63
C ARG A 263 -1.39 39.05 -8.13
N THR A 264 -1.13 38.61 -9.34
CA THR A 264 -1.77 37.40 -9.88
C THR A 264 -1.22 36.18 -9.17
N TYR A 265 -2.12 35.32 -8.69
CA TYR A 265 -1.77 34.02 -8.11
C TYR A 265 -1.46 33.03 -9.25
N ASP A 266 -0.26 32.46 -9.26
CA ASP A 266 0.09 31.35 -10.14
C ASP A 266 0.25 30.06 -9.34
N MET A 267 -0.66 29.11 -9.61
CA MET A 267 -0.78 27.87 -8.87
C MET A 267 0.49 27.01 -8.93
N LEU A 268 1.17 26.94 -10.09
CA LEU A 268 2.38 26.13 -10.23
C LEU A 268 3.57 26.76 -9.50
N THR A 269 3.67 28.09 -9.51
CA THR A 269 4.70 28.80 -8.72
C THR A 269 4.47 28.61 -7.22
N ALA A 270 3.22 28.66 -6.76
CA ALA A 270 2.88 28.39 -5.36
C ALA A 270 3.18 26.95 -4.96
N LEU A 271 2.91 25.99 -5.87
CA LEU A 271 3.25 24.58 -5.68
C LEU A 271 4.77 24.39 -5.56
N ALA A 272 5.55 25.07 -6.41
CA ALA A 272 7.01 25.02 -6.40
C ALA A 272 7.58 25.53 -5.06
N VAL A 273 7.07 26.65 -4.56
CA VAL A 273 7.47 27.19 -3.25
C VAL A 273 7.12 26.22 -2.13
N ALA A 274 5.90 25.64 -2.14
CA ALA A 274 5.49 24.66 -1.14
C ALA A 274 6.36 23.39 -1.17
N ALA A 275 6.72 22.89 -2.36
CA ALA A 275 7.62 21.75 -2.52
C ALA A 275 9.00 22.02 -1.92
N MET A 276 9.58 23.17 -2.26
CA MET A 276 10.89 23.56 -1.75
C MET A 276 10.89 23.66 -0.22
N LEU A 277 9.90 24.29 0.39
CA LEU A 277 9.81 24.43 1.84
C LEU A 277 9.68 23.09 2.53
N ILE A 278 8.81 22.19 2.05
CA ILE A 278 8.61 20.86 2.63
C ILE A 278 9.88 20.00 2.49
N LEU A 279 10.52 19.99 1.32
CA LEU A 279 11.72 19.19 1.10
C LEU A 279 12.98 19.78 1.76
N MET A 280 12.99 21.07 2.10
CA MET A 280 14.05 21.65 2.94
C MET A 280 13.93 21.20 4.40
N GLU A 281 12.70 21.01 4.90
CA GLU A 281 12.44 20.53 6.24
C GLU A 281 12.73 19.01 6.35
N GLU A 282 12.20 18.22 5.40
CA GLU A 282 12.40 16.77 5.35
C GLU A 282 12.61 16.29 3.89
N PRO A 283 13.85 16.15 3.43
CA PRO A 283 14.16 15.74 2.06
C PRO A 283 13.57 14.40 1.66
N ARG A 284 13.43 13.46 2.61
CA ARG A 284 12.90 12.10 2.39
C ARG A 284 11.43 12.06 1.99
N TYR A 285 10.68 13.14 2.24
CA TYR A 285 9.30 13.23 1.74
C TYR A 285 9.19 13.08 0.22
N LEU A 286 10.29 13.25 -0.52
CA LEU A 286 10.33 12.98 -1.95
C LEU A 286 9.92 11.53 -2.30
N TYR A 287 10.22 10.56 -1.42
CA TYR A 287 9.83 9.15 -1.58
C TYR A 287 8.47 8.81 -0.95
N HIS A 288 7.85 9.74 -0.24
CA HIS A 288 6.56 9.51 0.39
C HIS A 288 5.42 9.56 -0.65
N SER A 289 4.67 8.45 -0.82
CA SER A 289 3.58 8.35 -1.81
C SER A 289 2.51 9.44 -1.64
N GLY A 290 2.17 9.82 -0.40
CA GLY A 290 1.23 10.91 -0.12
C GLY A 290 1.73 12.28 -0.62
N PHE A 291 3.04 12.55 -0.56
CA PHE A 291 3.64 13.74 -1.16
C PHE A 291 3.54 13.65 -2.68
N GLN A 292 4.00 12.56 -3.29
CA GLN A 292 4.02 12.37 -4.74
C GLN A 292 2.62 12.50 -5.36
N LEU A 293 1.62 11.81 -4.80
CA LEU A 293 0.23 11.90 -5.27
C LEU A 293 -0.36 13.30 -5.07
N SER A 294 -0.12 13.92 -3.91
CA SER A 294 -0.66 15.24 -3.59
C SER A 294 -0.11 16.35 -4.50
N PHE A 295 1.20 16.34 -4.78
CA PHE A 295 1.86 17.28 -5.69
C PHE A 295 1.57 16.91 -7.15
N GLY A 296 1.58 15.63 -7.49
CA GLY A 296 1.26 15.11 -8.83
C GLY A 296 -0.12 15.53 -9.32
N ALA A 297 -1.14 15.53 -8.44
CA ALA A 297 -2.48 15.99 -8.78
C ALA A 297 -2.48 17.44 -9.28
N ILE A 298 -1.80 18.34 -8.57
CA ILE A 298 -1.74 19.77 -8.95
C ILE A 298 -0.88 19.97 -10.20
N LEU A 299 0.20 19.20 -10.37
CA LEU A 299 0.99 19.20 -11.61
C LEU A 299 0.14 18.75 -12.80
N GLY A 300 -0.65 17.67 -12.65
CA GLY A 300 -1.57 17.20 -13.69
C GLY A 300 -2.57 18.27 -14.08
N ILE A 301 -3.24 18.89 -13.10
CA ILE A 301 -4.21 19.97 -13.34
C ILE A 301 -3.51 21.19 -14.00
N GLY A 302 -2.37 21.62 -13.49
CA GLY A 302 -1.72 22.85 -13.93
C GLY A 302 -1.00 22.73 -15.26
N CYS A 303 -0.22 21.64 -15.49
CA CYS A 303 0.58 21.49 -16.71
C CYS A 303 -0.26 20.94 -17.87
N LEU A 304 -1.16 19.96 -17.61
CA LEU A 304 -1.87 19.29 -18.69
C LEU A 304 -3.19 19.97 -19.10
N SER A 305 -3.61 21.04 -18.41
CA SER A 305 -4.82 21.80 -18.75
C SER A 305 -4.77 22.45 -20.14
N GLU A 306 -3.59 22.77 -20.62
CA GLU A 306 -3.40 23.38 -21.94
C GLU A 306 -3.44 22.32 -23.06
N ILE A 307 -3.05 21.08 -22.77
CA ILE A 307 -3.00 19.95 -23.72
C ILE A 307 -4.37 19.27 -23.83
N ILE A 308 -4.94 18.97 -22.68
CA ILE A 308 -6.27 18.34 -22.56
C ILE A 308 -7.24 19.46 -22.20
N LYS A 309 -7.85 20.06 -23.21
CA LYS A 309 -8.81 21.17 -23.04
C LYS A 309 -10.03 20.71 -22.27
N PRO A 310 -10.69 21.61 -21.50
CA PRO A 310 -11.98 21.33 -20.89
C PRO A 310 -12.98 20.84 -21.90
N VAL A 311 -13.79 19.87 -21.53
CA VAL A 311 -14.87 19.37 -22.38
C VAL A 311 -15.90 20.49 -22.56
N ARG A 312 -16.49 20.63 -23.77
CA ARG A 312 -17.48 21.67 -24.10
C ARG A 312 -18.68 21.69 -23.13
N TRP A 313 -18.99 20.56 -22.51
CA TRP A 313 -20.07 20.41 -21.57
C TRP A 313 -19.53 20.51 -20.13
N LYS A 314 -19.89 21.57 -19.41
CA LYS A 314 -19.41 21.88 -18.06
C LYS A 314 -19.57 20.74 -17.06
N PHE A 315 -20.60 19.89 -17.21
CA PHE A 315 -20.81 18.74 -16.32
C PHE A 315 -19.81 17.59 -16.56
N LEU A 316 -19.12 17.53 -17.71
CA LEU A 316 -18.06 16.57 -17.99
C LEU A 316 -16.65 17.15 -17.72
N GLU A 317 -16.52 18.39 -17.28
CA GLU A 317 -15.23 18.98 -16.96
C GLU A 317 -14.46 18.19 -15.89
N PRO A 318 -15.11 17.67 -14.82
CA PRO A 318 -14.42 16.82 -13.82
C PRO A 318 -13.77 15.58 -14.44
N LEU A 319 -14.34 15.02 -15.53
CA LEU A 319 -13.73 13.91 -16.25
C LEU A 319 -12.39 14.33 -16.90
N SER A 320 -12.34 15.50 -17.53
CA SER A 320 -11.09 16.01 -18.11
C SER A 320 -10.02 16.27 -17.04
N VAL A 321 -10.43 16.74 -15.87
CA VAL A 321 -9.55 16.91 -14.71
C VAL A 321 -9.02 15.55 -14.22
N SER A 322 -9.90 14.56 -14.11
CA SER A 322 -9.51 13.20 -13.70
C SER A 322 -8.49 12.57 -14.67
N VAL A 323 -8.66 12.76 -15.98
CA VAL A 323 -7.69 12.27 -16.99
C VAL A 323 -6.33 12.96 -16.85
N ARG A 324 -6.31 14.27 -16.58
CA ARG A 324 -5.04 15.00 -16.35
C ARG A 324 -4.32 14.51 -15.12
N ILE A 325 -5.05 14.26 -14.03
CA ILE A 325 -4.51 13.70 -12.80
C ILE A 325 -4.00 12.29 -13.04
N PHE A 326 -4.79 11.45 -13.75
CA PHE A 326 -4.41 10.09 -14.11
C PHE A 326 -3.03 10.01 -14.76
N LEU A 327 -2.77 10.82 -15.79
CA LEU A 327 -1.50 10.77 -16.52
C LEU A 327 -0.26 11.01 -15.63
N VAL A 328 -0.42 11.72 -14.52
CA VAL A 328 0.67 11.94 -13.57
C VAL A 328 0.66 10.87 -12.47
N HIS A 329 -0.53 10.43 -12.04
CA HIS A 329 -0.67 9.46 -10.96
C HIS A 329 -0.40 8.02 -11.40
N PHE A 330 -0.66 7.66 -12.66
CA PHE A 330 -0.61 6.30 -13.14
C PHE A 330 0.74 5.62 -12.88
N PRO A 331 1.90 6.19 -13.27
CA PRO A 331 3.18 5.57 -12.96
C PRO A 331 3.45 5.48 -11.44
N ILE A 332 2.99 6.47 -10.65
CA ILE A 332 3.15 6.46 -9.18
C ILE A 332 2.29 5.36 -8.55
N MET A 333 1.05 5.20 -9.02
CA MET A 333 0.13 4.16 -8.53
C MET A 333 0.68 2.77 -8.83
N LEU A 334 1.17 2.53 -10.06
CA LEU A 334 1.77 1.24 -10.43
C LEU A 334 3.05 0.94 -9.65
N ALA A 335 3.89 1.94 -9.40
CA ALA A 335 5.10 1.76 -8.61
C ALA A 335 4.84 1.49 -7.12
N THR A 336 3.68 1.92 -6.58
CA THR A 336 3.38 1.88 -5.14
C THR A 336 2.31 0.85 -4.77
N TYR A 337 1.28 0.70 -5.62
CA TYR A 337 0.10 -0.13 -5.33
C TYR A 337 -0.09 -1.28 -6.33
N TYR A 338 0.67 -1.29 -7.44
CA TYR A 338 0.69 -2.35 -8.46
C TYR A 338 -0.62 -2.54 -9.22
N GLU A 339 -1.64 -1.74 -8.91
CA GLU A 339 -2.97 -1.80 -9.49
C GLU A 339 -3.53 -0.40 -9.74
N PHE A 340 -4.54 -0.32 -10.60
CA PHE A 340 -5.25 0.91 -10.88
C PHE A 340 -6.77 0.70 -10.87
N PRO A 341 -7.53 1.45 -10.03
CA PRO A 341 -8.99 1.38 -9.97
C PRO A 341 -9.61 2.12 -11.17
N VAL A 342 -10.05 1.36 -12.18
CA VAL A 342 -10.49 1.90 -13.46
C VAL A 342 -11.72 2.80 -13.31
N TYR A 343 -12.68 2.41 -12.48
CA TYR A 343 -13.92 3.17 -12.29
C TYR A 343 -13.79 4.40 -11.40
N SER A 344 -12.61 4.64 -10.82
CA SER A 344 -12.34 5.83 -10.00
C SER A 344 -12.64 7.15 -10.73
N PHE A 345 -12.49 7.21 -12.06
CA PHE A 345 -12.86 8.36 -12.88
C PHE A 345 -14.34 8.71 -12.78
N LEU A 346 -15.20 7.68 -12.87
CA LEU A 346 -16.65 7.84 -12.82
C LEU A 346 -17.12 8.15 -11.39
N LEU A 347 -16.52 7.45 -10.41
CA LEU A 347 -16.80 7.71 -9.00
C LEU A 347 -16.45 9.15 -8.61
N ASN A 348 -15.30 9.65 -9.03
CA ASN A 348 -14.86 11.03 -8.74
C ASN A 348 -15.77 12.09 -9.36
N LEU A 349 -16.42 11.79 -10.49
CA LEU A 349 -17.39 12.70 -11.10
C LEU A 349 -18.58 12.99 -10.18
N VAL A 350 -18.99 12.01 -9.39
CA VAL A 350 -20.13 12.12 -8.45
C VAL A 350 -19.66 12.48 -7.05
N ILE A 351 -18.62 11.81 -6.55
CA ILE A 351 -18.19 11.90 -5.15
C ILE A 351 -17.54 13.26 -4.85
N ILE A 352 -16.69 13.80 -5.74
CA ILE A 352 -16.00 15.08 -5.47
C ILE A 352 -16.98 16.25 -5.29
N PRO A 353 -17.99 16.47 -6.16
CA PRO A 353 -19.01 17.48 -5.90
C PRO A 353 -19.82 17.22 -4.62
N ALA A 354 -20.22 15.95 -4.40
CA ALA A 354 -21.01 15.58 -3.22
C ALA A 354 -20.21 15.71 -1.92
N MET A 355 -18.88 15.58 -1.94
CA MET A 355 -18.00 15.84 -0.79
C MET A 355 -18.15 17.25 -0.24
N SER A 356 -18.33 18.26 -1.11
CA SER A 356 -18.53 19.63 -0.65
C SER A 356 -19.84 19.77 0.16
N VAL A 357 -20.87 19.05 -0.25
CA VAL A 357 -22.17 19.01 0.46
C VAL A 357 -22.03 18.24 1.78
N LEU A 358 -21.34 17.08 1.74
CA LEU A 358 -21.07 16.27 2.93
C LEU A 358 -20.30 17.06 4.00
N MET A 359 -19.25 17.78 3.58
CA MET A 359 -18.46 18.61 4.49
C MET A 359 -19.29 19.75 5.08
N ALA A 360 -20.11 20.43 4.26
CA ALA A 360 -21.00 21.48 4.75
C ALA A 360 -22.01 20.93 5.76
N ALA A 361 -22.64 19.79 5.46
CA ALA A 361 -23.56 19.10 6.37
C ALA A 361 -22.85 18.70 7.68
N GLY A 362 -21.63 18.13 7.59
CA GLY A 362 -20.82 17.79 8.75
C GLY A 362 -20.47 19.00 9.64
N LEU A 363 -20.14 20.15 9.03
CA LEU A 363 -19.90 21.39 9.79
C LEU A 363 -21.17 21.91 10.48
N VAL A 364 -22.33 21.84 9.80
CA VAL A 364 -23.62 22.19 10.42
C VAL A 364 -23.94 21.23 11.56
N CYS A 365 -23.70 19.93 11.38
CA CYS A 365 -23.85 18.91 12.42
C CYS A 365 -22.97 19.22 13.64
N LEU A 366 -21.67 19.55 13.45
CA LEU A 366 -20.77 19.95 14.53
C LEU A 366 -21.20 21.23 15.21
N GLY A 367 -21.51 22.29 14.43
CA GLY A 367 -21.92 23.57 14.98
C GLY A 367 -23.24 23.48 15.79
N ALA A 368 -24.26 22.87 15.20
CA ALA A 368 -25.56 22.69 15.87
C ALA A 368 -25.47 21.72 17.05
N GLY A 369 -24.75 20.59 16.90
CA GLY A 369 -24.57 19.60 17.96
C GLY A 369 -23.71 20.06 19.14
N SER A 370 -22.99 21.18 19.00
CA SER A 370 -22.26 21.85 20.08
C SER A 370 -23.15 22.84 20.86
N LEU A 371 -24.34 23.18 20.35
CA LEU A 371 -25.30 24.02 21.03
C LEU A 371 -26.15 23.24 22.06
N PRO A 372 -26.80 23.91 23.01
CA PRO A 372 -27.77 23.27 23.91
C PRO A 372 -28.80 22.45 23.13
N ALA A 373 -29.15 21.26 23.65
CA ALA A 373 -30.01 20.29 22.96
C ALA A 373 -31.37 20.88 22.47
N VAL A 374 -31.93 21.84 23.21
CA VAL A 374 -33.19 22.51 22.86
C VAL A 374 -33.11 23.22 21.49
N ILE A 375 -31.96 23.81 21.17
CA ILE A 375 -31.78 24.60 19.93
C ILE A 375 -31.06 23.77 18.85
N GLY A 376 -30.08 22.98 19.27
CA GLY A 376 -29.16 22.31 18.35
C GLY A 376 -29.57 20.92 17.89
N SER A 377 -30.47 20.22 18.63
CA SER A 377 -30.74 18.80 18.34
C SER A 377 -31.41 18.56 16.97
N VAL A 378 -32.39 19.38 16.58
CA VAL A 378 -33.09 19.21 15.30
C VAL A 378 -32.14 19.48 14.11
N PRO A 379 -31.47 20.65 14.00
CA PRO A 379 -30.56 20.88 12.87
C PRO A 379 -29.36 19.93 12.84
N ALA A 380 -28.85 19.50 14.01
CA ALA A 380 -27.76 18.52 14.07
C ALA A 380 -28.20 17.16 13.52
N LYS A 381 -29.37 16.64 13.92
CA LYS A 381 -29.92 15.38 13.43
C LYS A 381 -30.27 15.44 11.93
N THR A 382 -30.85 16.57 11.47
CA THR A 382 -31.15 16.74 10.03
C THR A 382 -29.87 16.73 9.18
N ALA A 383 -28.86 17.48 9.61
CA ALA A 383 -27.56 17.49 8.95
C ALA A 383 -26.88 16.12 9.04
N GLY A 384 -26.99 15.43 10.18
CA GLY A 384 -26.51 14.05 10.36
C GLY A 384 -27.20 13.05 9.42
N GLY A 385 -28.52 13.16 9.25
CA GLY A 385 -29.27 12.35 8.28
C GLY A 385 -28.81 12.57 6.84
N LEU A 386 -28.47 13.81 6.47
CA LEU A 386 -27.87 14.09 5.16
C LEU A 386 -26.47 13.48 5.02
N CYS A 387 -25.64 13.54 6.08
CA CYS A 387 -24.34 12.87 6.10
C CYS A 387 -24.50 11.36 5.88
N HIS A 388 -25.42 10.71 6.61
CA HIS A 388 -25.72 9.29 6.45
C HIS A 388 -26.13 8.94 5.01
N LEU A 389 -27.07 9.69 4.44
CA LEU A 389 -27.56 9.45 3.06
C LEU A 389 -26.42 9.53 2.05
N LEU A 390 -25.54 10.52 2.15
CA LEU A 390 -24.42 10.69 1.24
C LEU A 390 -23.35 9.58 1.43
N LEU A 391 -23.04 9.23 2.68
CA LEU A 391 -22.08 8.16 2.98
C LEU A 391 -22.59 6.80 2.50
N ALA A 392 -23.86 6.46 2.77
CA ALA A 392 -24.49 5.25 2.25
C ALA A 392 -24.49 5.21 0.70
N GLY A 393 -24.74 6.37 0.08
CA GLY A 393 -24.63 6.53 -1.37
C GLY A 393 -23.21 6.25 -1.89
N PHE A 394 -22.18 6.77 -1.22
CA PHE A 394 -20.78 6.50 -1.59
C PHE A 394 -20.42 5.02 -1.44
N GLU A 395 -20.78 4.39 -0.32
CA GLU A 395 -20.56 2.96 -0.13
C GLU A 395 -21.24 2.12 -1.21
N ARG A 396 -22.50 2.48 -1.53
CA ARG A 396 -23.23 1.76 -2.59
C ARG A 396 -22.57 1.89 -3.96
N LEU A 397 -22.14 3.11 -4.31
CA LEU A 397 -21.43 3.36 -5.56
C LEU A 397 -20.11 2.60 -5.64
N CYS A 398 -19.34 2.58 -4.56
CA CYS A 398 -18.09 1.81 -4.47
C CYS A 398 -18.34 0.31 -4.60
N THR A 399 -19.32 -0.23 -3.86
CA THR A 399 -19.67 -1.66 -3.94
C THR A 399 -20.11 -2.06 -5.35
N VAL A 400 -20.93 -1.22 -6.01
CA VAL A 400 -21.34 -1.47 -7.40
C VAL A 400 -20.14 -1.40 -8.33
N SER A 401 -19.26 -0.40 -8.19
CA SER A 401 -18.09 -0.26 -9.07
C SER A 401 -17.13 -1.44 -8.98
N LEU A 402 -16.94 -2.03 -7.79
CA LEU A 402 -16.08 -3.21 -7.60
C LEU A 402 -16.67 -4.51 -8.18
N ARG A 403 -18.00 -4.56 -8.40
CA ARG A 403 -18.65 -5.71 -9.05
C ARG A 403 -18.59 -5.65 -10.58
N LEU A 404 -18.19 -4.53 -11.14
CA LEU A 404 -18.05 -4.39 -12.59
C LEU A 404 -16.78 -5.11 -13.09
N PRO A 405 -16.79 -5.62 -14.34
CA PRO A 405 -15.61 -6.25 -14.91
C PRO A 405 -14.45 -5.24 -14.98
N PHE A 406 -13.23 -5.72 -14.77
CA PHE A 406 -12.01 -4.89 -14.76
C PHE A 406 -12.04 -3.73 -13.74
N ALA A 407 -12.73 -3.91 -12.60
CA ALA A 407 -12.83 -2.89 -11.56
C ALA A 407 -11.45 -2.41 -11.08
N ASN A 408 -10.57 -3.35 -10.81
CA ASN A 408 -9.17 -3.10 -10.52
C ASN A 408 -8.30 -3.74 -11.61
N TRP A 409 -7.49 -2.91 -12.24
CA TRP A 409 -6.52 -3.34 -13.21
C TRP A 409 -5.20 -3.62 -12.52
N VAL A 410 -4.93 -4.89 -12.21
CA VAL A 410 -3.67 -5.35 -11.64
C VAL A 410 -2.65 -5.42 -12.78
N VAL A 411 -1.66 -4.55 -12.72
CA VAL A 411 -0.63 -4.40 -13.76
C VAL A 411 0.70 -5.01 -13.31
N GLY A 412 0.94 -4.99 -12.01
CA GLY A 412 2.25 -5.29 -11.45
C GLY A 412 3.13 -4.05 -11.30
N ARG A 413 4.36 -4.27 -10.87
CA ARG A 413 5.38 -3.22 -10.78
C ARG A 413 6.10 -3.09 -12.12
N PRO A 414 5.95 -1.97 -12.84
CA PRO A 414 6.67 -1.77 -14.09
C PRO A 414 8.18 -1.60 -13.86
N ASP A 415 8.98 -2.03 -14.81
CA ASP A 415 10.40 -1.73 -14.84
C ASP A 415 10.64 -0.21 -14.83
N THR A 416 11.71 0.20 -14.17
CA THR A 416 12.07 1.63 -14.07
C THR A 416 12.20 2.31 -15.43
N TRP A 417 12.74 1.64 -16.44
CA TRP A 417 12.88 2.20 -17.78
C TRP A 417 11.53 2.46 -18.46
N ARG A 418 10.50 1.63 -18.22
CA ARG A 418 9.13 1.82 -18.74
C ARG A 418 8.47 3.04 -18.10
N ILE A 419 8.66 3.21 -16.79
CA ILE A 419 8.22 4.42 -16.07
C ILE A 419 8.90 5.67 -16.68
N CYS A 420 10.21 5.61 -16.92
CA CYS A 420 10.96 6.70 -17.54
C CYS A 420 10.44 7.03 -18.94
N VAL A 421 10.17 6.04 -19.78
CA VAL A 421 9.61 6.24 -21.13
C VAL A 421 8.22 6.88 -21.05
N PHE A 422 7.35 6.38 -20.18
CA PHE A 422 6.02 6.96 -19.99
C PHE A 422 6.11 8.45 -19.57
N CYS A 423 6.92 8.75 -18.58
CA CYS A 423 7.15 10.14 -18.14
C CYS A 423 7.74 11.00 -19.26
N ALA A 424 8.69 10.47 -20.02
CA ALA A 424 9.30 11.18 -21.16
C ALA A 424 8.26 11.51 -22.25
N VAL A 425 7.33 10.59 -22.56
CA VAL A 425 6.24 10.84 -23.51
C VAL A 425 5.34 11.98 -23.00
N VAL A 426 4.92 11.95 -21.72
CA VAL A 426 4.07 13.01 -21.16
C VAL A 426 4.79 14.38 -21.19
N VAL A 427 6.07 14.42 -20.80
CA VAL A 427 6.89 15.63 -20.83
C VAL A 427 7.10 16.13 -22.27
N TYR A 428 7.36 15.23 -23.21
CA TYR A 428 7.49 15.56 -24.63
C TYR A 428 6.21 16.19 -25.20
N LEU A 429 5.05 15.59 -24.91
CA LEU A 429 3.76 16.15 -25.36
C LEU A 429 3.52 17.55 -24.78
N TYR A 430 3.90 17.78 -23.52
CA TYR A 430 3.85 19.11 -22.91
C TYR A 430 4.82 20.09 -23.60
N ALA A 431 6.07 19.72 -23.79
CA ALA A 431 7.08 20.57 -24.42
C ALA A 431 6.73 20.89 -25.88
N ALA A 432 6.28 19.90 -26.65
CA ALA A 432 5.84 20.07 -28.04
C ALA A 432 4.65 21.03 -28.15
N HIS A 433 3.68 20.94 -27.20
CA HIS A 433 2.58 21.90 -27.15
C HIS A 433 3.06 23.32 -26.87
N GLN A 434 3.93 23.50 -25.85
CA GLN A 434 4.49 24.81 -25.52
C GLN A 434 5.33 25.41 -26.67
N TYR A 435 6.08 24.55 -27.37
CA TYR A 435 6.86 24.99 -28.55
C TYR A 435 5.97 25.42 -29.70
N GLY A 436 4.86 24.66 -29.96
CA GLY A 436 3.87 25.04 -30.96
C GLY A 436 3.21 26.40 -30.65
N VAL A 437 2.84 26.65 -29.39
CA VAL A 437 2.34 27.95 -28.92
C VAL A 437 3.40 29.07 -29.12
N PHE A 438 4.68 28.81 -28.81
CA PHE A 438 5.76 29.72 -28.97
C PHE A 438 6.00 30.10 -30.46
N LEU A 439 5.97 29.11 -31.38
CA LEU A 439 6.11 29.33 -32.81
C LEU A 439 4.93 30.14 -33.38
N SER A 440 3.70 29.81 -32.97
CA SER A 440 2.51 30.54 -33.38
C SER A 440 2.54 32.01 -32.95
N ALA A 441 3.07 32.29 -31.75
CA ALA A 441 3.23 33.67 -31.25
C ALA A 441 4.33 34.46 -31.93
N ARG A 442 5.30 33.80 -32.61
CA ARG A 442 6.39 34.41 -33.37
C ARG A 442 6.13 34.49 -34.88
N ALA A 443 5.05 33.84 -35.35
CA ALA A 443 4.69 33.96 -36.77
C ALA A 443 4.41 35.45 -37.07
N PRO A 444 5.15 36.11 -38.00
CA PRO A 444 4.87 37.47 -38.34
C PRO A 444 3.46 37.56 -38.91
N GLU A 445 2.70 38.59 -38.51
CA GLU A 445 1.45 38.95 -39.17
C GLU A 445 1.76 39.15 -40.65
N ARG A 446 1.57 38.09 -41.46
CA ARG A 446 1.70 38.22 -42.92
C ARG A 446 0.58 39.10 -43.42
N GLY A 447 0.97 40.33 -43.70
CA GLY A 447 0.41 41.20 -44.75
C GLY A 447 -1.06 41.54 -44.63
N LEU A 448 -1.29 42.78 -44.19
CA LEU A 448 -2.50 43.51 -44.54
C LEU A 448 -2.89 43.29 -46.01
N TYR A 449 -3.99 42.60 -46.22
CA TYR A 449 -4.98 43.00 -47.25
C TYR A 449 -6.35 42.94 -46.59
N HIS A 450 -6.89 44.14 -46.37
CA HIS A 450 -8.28 44.36 -45.99
C HIS A 450 -9.20 43.79 -47.07
N THR A 451 -9.84 42.65 -46.77
CA THR A 451 -11.16 42.36 -47.33
C THR A 451 -12.15 42.35 -46.18
N LYS A 452 -12.91 43.43 -46.07
CA LYS A 452 -14.12 43.51 -45.24
C LYS A 452 -15.10 42.46 -45.70
N GLY A 453 -15.41 41.47 -44.85
CA GLY A 453 -16.51 40.60 -45.02
C GLY A 453 -16.18 39.10 -45.04
N ALA A 454 -15.77 38.55 -43.92
CA ALA A 454 -15.93 37.10 -43.71
C ALA A 454 -16.01 36.80 -42.20
N ALA A 455 -16.93 35.99 -41.85
CA ALA A 455 -17.48 35.61 -40.56
C ALA A 455 -16.44 35.37 -39.45
N ARG A 456 -16.77 35.84 -38.26
CA ARG A 456 -16.30 35.31 -36.94
C ARG A 456 -16.40 33.81 -36.93
N GLY A 457 -15.28 33.07 -36.93
CA GLY A 457 -15.30 31.63 -36.75
C GLY A 457 -14.06 30.86 -37.22
N GLN A 458 -12.86 31.44 -37.18
CA GLN A 458 -11.64 30.63 -37.33
C GLN A 458 -10.81 30.76 -36.05
N GLY A 459 -10.88 29.73 -35.22
CA GLY A 459 -9.98 29.57 -34.09
C GLY A 459 -8.55 29.53 -34.53
N GLU A 460 -7.67 30.21 -33.77
CA GLU A 460 -6.21 30.17 -33.97
C GLU A 460 -5.78 28.71 -34.20
N GLN A 461 -5.36 28.41 -35.43
CA GLN A 461 -4.71 27.16 -35.76
C GLN A 461 -3.30 27.21 -35.13
N THR A 462 -3.19 26.73 -33.88
CA THR A 462 -1.90 26.44 -33.27
C THR A 462 -1.24 25.31 -34.06
N VAL A 463 -0.02 25.54 -34.59
CA VAL A 463 0.83 24.49 -35.17
C VAL A 463 1.18 23.53 -34.06
N GLY A 464 0.36 22.49 -33.87
CA GLY A 464 0.52 21.48 -32.84
C GLY A 464 0.26 20.08 -33.38
N LEU A 465 0.82 19.07 -32.71
CA LEU A 465 0.52 17.65 -33.04
C LEU A 465 -0.98 17.42 -33.07
N PRO A 466 -1.53 16.72 -34.09
CA PRO A 466 -2.93 16.34 -34.14
C PRO A 466 -3.37 15.60 -32.86
N ALA A 467 -4.61 15.80 -32.43
CA ALA A 467 -5.15 15.17 -31.24
C ALA A 467 -5.05 13.64 -31.27
N VAL A 468 -5.23 13.05 -32.47
CA VAL A 468 -5.10 11.60 -32.70
C VAL A 468 -3.70 11.09 -32.39
N ILE A 469 -2.64 11.83 -32.81
CA ILE A 469 -1.25 11.44 -32.53
C ILE A 469 -0.95 11.55 -31.02
N LYS A 470 -1.45 12.59 -30.35
CA LYS A 470 -1.30 12.72 -28.89
C LYS A 470 -1.97 11.57 -28.15
N PHE A 471 -3.18 11.24 -28.56
CA PHE A 471 -3.93 10.11 -27.99
C PHE A 471 -3.23 8.77 -28.22
N ALA A 472 -2.78 8.52 -29.47
CA ALA A 472 -2.04 7.31 -29.81
C ALA A 472 -0.73 7.16 -29.03
N ALA A 473 0.03 8.27 -28.84
CA ALA A 473 1.26 8.27 -28.07
C ALA A 473 1.00 7.96 -26.57
N VAL A 474 -0.07 8.53 -25.98
CA VAL A 474 -0.46 8.23 -24.60
C VAL A 474 -0.90 6.78 -24.48
N LEU A 475 -1.72 6.29 -25.41
CA LEU A 475 -2.19 4.91 -25.42
C LEU A 475 -1.00 3.93 -25.51
N ALA A 476 -0.08 4.16 -26.43
CA ALA A 476 1.12 3.35 -26.57
C ALA A 476 2.00 3.36 -25.29
N ALA A 477 2.13 4.52 -24.64
CA ALA A 477 2.87 4.64 -23.39
C ALA A 477 2.15 3.89 -22.24
N VAL A 478 0.81 3.96 -22.19
CA VAL A 478 0.00 3.19 -21.21
C VAL A 478 0.14 1.71 -21.46
N THR A 479 0.06 1.25 -22.72
CA THR A 479 0.27 -0.17 -23.06
C THR A 479 1.66 -0.63 -22.64
N LEU A 480 2.71 0.10 -23.01
CA LEU A 480 4.10 -0.24 -22.72
C LEU A 480 4.37 -0.37 -21.20
N ILE A 481 3.86 0.57 -20.40
CA ILE A 481 4.07 0.53 -18.94
C ILE A 481 3.25 -0.59 -18.28
N SER A 482 2.20 -1.06 -18.94
CA SER A 482 1.29 -2.10 -18.43
C SER A 482 1.64 -3.51 -18.89
N GLU A 483 2.61 -3.67 -19.77
CA GLU A 483 3.11 -4.98 -20.18
C GLU A 483 3.94 -5.60 -19.05
N ASN A 484 3.64 -6.85 -18.72
CA ASN A 484 4.43 -7.66 -17.79
C ASN A 484 4.62 -9.06 -18.41
N PRO A 485 5.51 -9.20 -19.44
CA PRO A 485 5.74 -10.48 -20.07
C PRO A 485 6.45 -11.44 -19.11
N ALA A 486 5.96 -12.68 -19.05
CA ALA A 486 6.65 -13.77 -18.38
C ALA A 486 8.03 -13.97 -19.04
N ASP A 487 9.07 -14.08 -18.25
CA ASP A 487 10.45 -14.24 -18.72
C ASP A 487 11.00 -15.64 -18.36
N GLY A 488 10.38 -16.71 -18.91
CA GLY A 488 10.65 -18.08 -18.58
C GLY A 488 9.79 -18.58 -17.41
N VAL A 489 10.26 -19.64 -16.74
CA VAL A 489 9.60 -20.18 -15.57
C VAL A 489 10.21 -19.57 -14.31
N SER A 490 9.36 -19.14 -13.38
CA SER A 490 9.77 -18.61 -12.08
C SER A 490 9.13 -19.40 -10.95
N VAL A 491 9.92 -19.81 -9.96
CA VAL A 491 9.45 -20.47 -8.73
C VAL A 491 9.92 -19.64 -7.55
N THR A 492 8.98 -19.04 -6.81
CA THR A 492 9.31 -18.17 -5.66
C THR A 492 8.80 -18.75 -4.36
N PHE A 493 9.70 -19.00 -3.43
CA PHE A 493 9.41 -19.37 -2.04
C PHE A 493 9.30 -18.08 -1.22
N LEU A 494 8.10 -17.75 -0.77
CA LEU A 494 7.85 -16.54 -0.01
C LEU A 494 8.28 -16.71 1.46
N ASP A 495 8.81 -15.66 2.05
CA ASP A 495 8.98 -15.57 3.50
C ASP A 495 7.65 -15.23 4.16
N VAL A 496 6.88 -16.23 4.48
CA VAL A 496 5.64 -16.09 5.26
C VAL A 496 5.89 -16.22 6.78
N GLY A 497 7.16 -16.26 7.21
CA GLY A 497 7.55 -16.65 8.55
C GLY A 497 7.52 -18.15 8.69
N GLN A 498 6.91 -18.69 9.77
CA GLN A 498 6.75 -20.13 9.93
C GLN A 498 5.53 -20.61 9.14
N GLY A 499 5.79 -21.28 8.01
CA GLY A 499 4.80 -21.77 7.07
C GLY A 499 5.31 -21.85 5.64
N ASP A 500 4.45 -22.22 4.71
CA ASP A 500 4.77 -22.37 3.29
C ASP A 500 3.89 -21.50 2.40
N CYS A 501 4.53 -20.93 1.37
CA CYS A 501 3.84 -20.29 0.26
C CYS A 501 4.81 -20.26 -0.94
N ILE A 502 4.49 -21.02 -1.99
CA ILE A 502 5.34 -21.13 -3.18
C ILE A 502 4.53 -20.70 -4.37
N TRP A 503 4.96 -19.62 -5.03
CA TRP A 503 4.36 -19.14 -6.26
C TRP A 503 5.16 -19.67 -7.46
N ILE A 504 4.43 -20.10 -8.50
CA ILE A 504 5.01 -20.66 -9.73
C ILE A 504 4.36 -19.97 -10.92
N GLU A 505 5.18 -19.35 -11.76
CA GLU A 505 4.79 -18.78 -13.04
C GLU A 505 5.36 -19.63 -14.17
N SER A 506 4.52 -20.03 -15.09
CA SER A 506 4.93 -20.76 -16.29
C SER A 506 5.47 -19.82 -17.37
N ALA A 507 6.21 -20.34 -18.32
CA ALA A 507 6.64 -19.61 -19.51
C ALA A 507 5.44 -19.11 -20.36
N GLY A 508 4.28 -19.74 -20.22
CA GLY A 508 3.01 -19.34 -20.87
C GLY A 508 2.25 -18.25 -20.12
N GLY A 509 2.68 -17.90 -18.90
CA GLY A 509 2.02 -16.91 -18.04
C GLY A 509 0.92 -17.48 -17.15
N GLU A 510 0.77 -18.83 -17.08
CA GLU A 510 -0.12 -19.46 -16.10
C GLU A 510 0.46 -19.34 -14.69
N GLN A 511 -0.42 -19.17 -13.71
CA GLN A 511 -0.08 -18.80 -12.34
C GLN A 511 -0.55 -19.86 -11.36
N PHE A 512 0.37 -20.39 -10.57
CA PHE A 512 0.08 -21.41 -9.57
C PHE A 512 0.57 -20.98 -8.19
N LEU A 513 -0.11 -21.48 -7.16
CA LEU A 513 0.30 -21.31 -5.78
C LEU A 513 0.28 -22.68 -5.09
N VAL A 514 1.34 -23.01 -4.38
CA VAL A 514 1.40 -24.17 -3.50
C VAL A 514 1.45 -23.67 -2.07
N ASP A 515 0.43 -24.00 -1.32
CA ASP A 515 0.18 -23.51 0.03
C ASP A 515 0.11 -21.96 0.11
N GLY A 516 -0.13 -21.43 1.27
CA GLY A 516 -0.21 -19.99 1.51
C GLY A 516 -0.67 -19.72 2.94
N GLY A 517 0.15 -20.07 3.90
CA GLY A 517 -0.17 -19.89 5.31
C GLY A 517 1.01 -19.47 6.17
N SER A 518 0.71 -19.15 7.43
CA SER A 518 1.70 -18.84 8.46
C SER A 518 1.14 -19.07 9.85
N SER A 519 1.93 -19.68 10.73
CA SER A 519 1.62 -19.78 12.16
C SER A 519 2.26 -18.68 13.01
N SER A 520 3.14 -17.86 12.42
CA SER A 520 3.86 -16.78 13.09
C SER A 520 3.43 -15.37 12.68
N LYS A 521 2.93 -15.19 11.44
CA LYS A 521 2.42 -13.91 10.94
C LYS A 521 0.88 -13.95 10.87
N SER A 522 0.22 -12.91 11.37
CA SER A 522 -1.22 -12.75 11.22
C SER A 522 -1.55 -12.04 9.90
N LYS A 523 -2.68 -12.40 9.29
CA LYS A 523 -3.16 -11.79 8.03
C LYS A 523 -2.14 -11.92 6.88
N THR A 524 -1.56 -13.10 6.76
CA THR A 524 -0.55 -13.43 5.74
C THR A 524 -1.12 -13.25 4.33
N GLY A 525 -2.39 -13.61 4.10
CA GLY A 525 -3.07 -13.38 2.83
C GLY A 525 -3.09 -11.90 2.46
N GLN A 526 -3.54 -11.05 3.40
CA GLN A 526 -3.74 -9.62 3.19
C GLN A 526 -2.43 -8.83 3.05
N TYR A 527 -1.39 -9.17 3.82
CA TYR A 527 -0.20 -8.33 3.92
C TYR A 527 1.05 -8.90 3.25
N THR A 528 1.06 -10.19 2.89
CA THR A 528 2.21 -10.85 2.24
C THR A 528 1.83 -11.41 0.87
N ILE A 529 0.86 -12.35 0.80
CA ILE A 529 0.55 -13.08 -0.44
C ILE A 529 -0.06 -12.17 -1.50
N VAL A 530 -1.16 -11.47 -1.18
CA VAL A 530 -1.85 -10.61 -2.15
C VAL A 530 -0.98 -9.46 -2.64
N PRO A 531 -0.22 -8.73 -1.79
CA PRO A 531 0.73 -7.73 -2.26
C PRO A 531 1.81 -8.29 -3.19
N PHE A 532 2.35 -9.49 -2.90
CA PHE A 532 3.31 -10.16 -3.76
C PHE A 532 2.71 -10.52 -5.13
N LEU A 533 1.52 -11.12 -5.15
CA LEU A 533 0.83 -11.46 -6.40
C LEU A 533 0.56 -10.20 -7.24
N LYS A 534 0.07 -9.14 -6.61
CA LYS A 534 -0.15 -7.86 -7.29
C LYS A 534 1.14 -7.23 -7.80
N TYR A 535 2.23 -7.30 -7.06
CA TYR A 535 3.55 -6.83 -7.48
C TYR A 535 3.99 -7.49 -8.80
N ASN A 536 3.70 -8.78 -8.95
CA ASN A 536 3.99 -9.55 -10.16
C ASN A 536 2.90 -9.46 -11.24
N GLY A 537 1.87 -8.62 -11.04
CA GLY A 537 0.79 -8.45 -12.02
C GLY A 537 -0.24 -9.59 -12.05
N VAL A 538 -0.25 -10.43 -11.03
CA VAL A 538 -1.12 -11.60 -10.94
C VAL A 538 -2.49 -11.20 -10.40
N ALA A 539 -3.52 -11.32 -11.24
CA ALA A 539 -4.90 -11.11 -10.86
C ALA A 539 -5.70 -12.42 -10.75
N THR A 540 -5.13 -13.51 -11.28
CA THR A 540 -5.81 -14.82 -11.33
C THR A 540 -4.80 -15.93 -11.10
N LEU A 541 -5.12 -16.87 -10.23
CA LEU A 541 -4.40 -18.12 -10.03
C LEU A 541 -5.12 -19.22 -10.80
N ASP A 542 -4.39 -19.94 -11.65
CA ASP A 542 -4.92 -21.04 -12.45
C ASP A 542 -5.20 -22.27 -11.59
N ALA A 543 -4.34 -22.54 -10.60
CA ALA A 543 -4.63 -23.48 -9.54
C ALA A 543 -3.91 -23.09 -8.25
N VAL A 544 -4.54 -23.45 -7.13
CA VAL A 544 -3.93 -23.43 -5.80
C VAL A 544 -3.87 -24.86 -5.31
N PHE A 545 -2.66 -25.35 -5.00
CA PHE A 545 -2.44 -26.65 -4.39
C PHE A 545 -2.30 -26.47 -2.88
N LEU A 546 -3.08 -27.20 -2.11
CA LEU A 546 -2.94 -27.28 -0.66
C LEU A 546 -2.36 -28.65 -0.32
N THR A 547 -1.16 -28.66 0.26
CA THR A 547 -0.50 -29.90 0.62
C THR A 547 -1.25 -30.60 1.74
N HIS A 548 -1.63 -29.86 2.77
CA HIS A 548 -2.50 -30.29 3.88
C HIS A 548 -3.17 -29.06 4.51
N LEU A 549 -4.01 -29.27 5.53
CA LEU A 549 -4.88 -28.21 6.04
C LEU A 549 -4.44 -27.63 7.40
N ASP A 550 -3.17 -27.66 7.74
CA ASP A 550 -2.66 -26.95 8.92
C ASP A 550 -2.55 -25.44 8.67
N SER A 551 -2.66 -24.65 9.73
CA SER A 551 -2.78 -23.20 9.64
C SER A 551 -1.60 -22.51 8.96
N ASP A 552 -0.40 -23.07 9.07
CA ASP A 552 0.82 -22.57 8.44
C ASP A 552 0.89 -22.88 6.94
N HIS A 553 -0.07 -23.60 6.39
CA HIS A 553 -0.24 -23.86 4.95
C HIS A 553 -1.48 -23.21 4.35
N ILE A 554 -2.55 -23.01 5.13
CA ILE A 554 -3.83 -22.55 4.56
C ILE A 554 -4.30 -21.19 5.06
N SER A 555 -3.76 -20.61 6.16
CA SER A 555 -4.36 -19.44 6.81
C SER A 555 -4.53 -18.23 5.87
N GLY A 556 -3.58 -17.95 5.01
CA GLY A 556 -3.65 -16.86 4.04
C GLY A 556 -4.65 -17.13 2.91
N ILE A 557 -4.74 -18.38 2.45
CA ILE A 557 -5.75 -18.80 1.45
C ILE A 557 -7.15 -18.70 2.04
N MET A 558 -7.35 -19.13 3.29
CA MET A 558 -8.62 -18.97 4.00
C MET A 558 -9.01 -17.51 4.17
N GLU A 559 -8.04 -16.61 4.45
CA GLU A 559 -8.28 -15.16 4.47
C GLU A 559 -8.79 -14.66 3.10
N MET A 560 -8.13 -15.07 2.01
CA MET A 560 -8.53 -14.70 0.66
C MET A 560 -9.92 -15.21 0.32
N LEU A 561 -10.26 -16.41 0.73
CA LEU A 561 -11.60 -17.01 0.52
C LEU A 561 -12.68 -16.38 1.41
N LYS A 562 -12.36 -15.97 2.63
CA LYS A 562 -13.28 -15.28 3.56
C LYS A 562 -13.58 -13.84 3.18
N ASP A 563 -12.77 -13.22 2.35
CA ASP A 563 -12.93 -11.81 1.96
C ASP A 563 -14.23 -11.56 1.19
N SER A 564 -15.30 -11.26 1.91
CA SER A 564 -16.63 -10.96 1.35
C SER A 564 -16.69 -9.63 0.61
N SER A 565 -15.78 -8.72 0.91
CA SER A 565 -15.72 -7.38 0.35
C SER A 565 -15.01 -7.30 -1.00
N GLN A 566 -14.51 -8.44 -1.50
CA GLN A 566 -13.69 -8.54 -2.71
C GLN A 566 -12.46 -7.61 -2.66
N THR A 567 -11.93 -7.41 -1.47
CA THR A 567 -10.80 -6.51 -1.25
C THR A 567 -9.46 -7.17 -1.59
N MET A 568 -9.40 -8.50 -1.56
CA MET A 568 -8.20 -9.26 -1.95
C MET A 568 -8.29 -9.81 -3.39
N ASP A 569 -8.79 -9.10 -4.31
CA ASP A 569 -9.12 -9.27 -5.73
C ASP A 569 -8.29 -10.28 -6.57
N ILE A 570 -7.86 -11.38 -5.98
CA ILE A 570 -7.19 -12.47 -6.68
C ILE A 570 -8.21 -13.58 -6.94
N ARG A 571 -8.45 -13.87 -8.20
CA ARG A 571 -9.36 -14.93 -8.60
C ARG A 571 -8.65 -16.29 -8.57
N ILE A 572 -9.23 -17.27 -7.89
CA ILE A 572 -8.77 -18.65 -7.90
C ILE A 572 -9.69 -19.45 -8.84
N LYS A 573 -9.13 -20.08 -9.87
CA LYS A 573 -9.92 -20.88 -10.85
C LYS A 573 -10.25 -22.28 -10.31
N ARG A 574 -9.31 -22.90 -9.60
CA ARG A 574 -9.46 -24.25 -9.03
C ARG A 574 -8.59 -24.40 -7.80
N LEU A 575 -9.01 -25.29 -6.92
CA LEU A 575 -8.27 -25.68 -5.75
C LEU A 575 -7.98 -27.18 -5.82
N CYS A 576 -6.74 -27.57 -5.56
CA CYS A 576 -6.27 -28.95 -5.58
C CYS A 576 -5.81 -29.33 -4.18
N ILE A 577 -6.27 -30.46 -3.64
CA ILE A 577 -5.96 -30.95 -2.29
C ILE A 577 -5.54 -32.40 -2.33
N SER A 578 -4.89 -32.87 -1.26
CA SER A 578 -4.57 -34.29 -1.07
C SER A 578 -5.84 -35.17 -1.03
N ASP A 579 -5.83 -36.33 -1.69
CA ASP A 579 -6.93 -37.30 -1.61
C ASP A 579 -7.06 -37.90 -0.20
N ALA A 580 -5.95 -37.90 0.56
CA ALA A 580 -5.91 -38.35 1.97
C ALA A 580 -6.19 -37.22 2.97
N VAL A 581 -6.81 -36.10 2.52
CA VAL A 581 -7.18 -34.99 3.41
C VAL A 581 -8.09 -35.46 4.53
N ILE A 582 -7.82 -35.03 5.77
CA ILE A 582 -8.67 -35.31 6.92
C ILE A 582 -9.88 -34.38 6.85
N GLU A 583 -11.08 -35.00 6.84
CA GLU A 583 -12.36 -34.28 6.76
C GLU A 583 -12.78 -33.80 8.16
N ASP A 584 -12.24 -32.68 8.58
CA ASP A 584 -12.49 -32.04 9.88
C ASP A 584 -12.96 -30.57 9.68
N GLU A 585 -13.07 -29.81 10.79
CA GLU A 585 -13.57 -28.43 10.77
C GLU A 585 -12.87 -27.52 9.72
N PRO A 586 -11.52 -27.50 9.58
CA PRO A 586 -10.86 -26.74 8.51
C PRO A 586 -11.26 -27.16 7.09
N TYR A 587 -11.47 -28.45 6.85
CA TYR A 587 -11.93 -28.95 5.56
C TYR A 587 -13.37 -28.52 5.27
N GLU A 588 -14.28 -28.69 6.24
CA GLU A 588 -15.68 -28.28 6.10
C GLU A 588 -15.78 -26.76 5.82
N GLU A 589 -14.99 -25.93 6.53
CA GLU A 589 -14.93 -24.49 6.28
C GLU A 589 -14.41 -24.17 4.88
N LEU A 590 -13.32 -24.82 4.45
CA LEU A 590 -12.74 -24.67 3.11
C LEU A 590 -13.77 -25.02 2.03
N GLN A 591 -14.45 -26.14 2.16
CA GLN A 591 -15.47 -26.60 1.23
C GLN A 591 -16.60 -25.56 1.12
N MET A 592 -17.17 -25.10 2.24
CA MET A 592 -18.22 -24.08 2.27
C MET A 592 -17.79 -22.79 1.59
N LEU A 593 -16.55 -22.33 1.80
CA LEU A 593 -16.02 -21.10 1.18
C LEU A 593 -15.84 -21.27 -0.33
N CYS A 594 -15.34 -22.42 -0.78
CA CYS A 594 -15.17 -22.74 -2.19
C CYS A 594 -16.52 -22.84 -2.91
N GLU A 595 -17.53 -23.51 -2.32
CA GLU A 595 -18.89 -23.58 -2.86
C GLU A 595 -19.49 -22.18 -3.00
N ARG A 596 -19.37 -21.34 -1.97
CA ARG A 596 -19.85 -19.94 -2.01
C ARG A 596 -19.23 -19.13 -3.14
N ARG A 597 -17.95 -19.40 -3.46
CA ARG A 597 -17.20 -18.71 -4.51
C ARG A 597 -17.21 -19.41 -5.86
N GLN A 598 -17.87 -20.56 -5.94
CA GLN A 598 -17.93 -21.42 -7.15
C GLN A 598 -16.53 -21.85 -7.62
N ILE A 599 -15.64 -22.19 -6.66
CA ILE A 599 -14.31 -22.70 -6.94
C ILE A 599 -14.36 -24.23 -6.86
N PRO A 600 -14.06 -24.98 -7.94
CA PRO A 600 -14.03 -26.45 -7.89
C PRO A 600 -12.83 -26.92 -7.08
N ILE A 601 -13.06 -27.97 -6.25
CA ILE A 601 -12.02 -28.66 -5.49
C ILE A 601 -11.73 -30.00 -6.17
N TYR A 602 -10.45 -30.26 -6.44
CA TYR A 602 -9.96 -31.51 -7.00
C TYR A 602 -9.13 -32.26 -5.95
N ARG A 603 -9.44 -33.51 -5.70
CA ARG A 603 -8.64 -34.39 -4.84
C ARG A 603 -7.59 -35.10 -5.72
N LEU A 604 -6.33 -35.02 -5.33
CA LEU A 604 -5.20 -35.53 -6.07
C LEU A 604 -4.53 -36.69 -5.33
N LYS A 605 -4.11 -37.71 -6.10
CA LYS A 605 -3.39 -38.89 -5.63
C LYS A 605 -2.24 -39.25 -6.56
N ALA A 606 -1.36 -40.12 -6.10
CA ALA A 606 -0.22 -40.59 -6.88
C ALA A 606 -0.62 -41.10 -8.28
N GLY A 607 0.10 -40.63 -9.28
CA GLY A 607 -0.16 -40.87 -10.70
C GLY A 607 -1.00 -39.80 -11.39
N ASP A 608 -1.69 -38.92 -10.65
CA ASP A 608 -2.34 -37.77 -11.24
C ASP A 608 -1.31 -36.78 -11.71
N SER A 609 -1.57 -36.14 -12.85
CA SER A 609 -0.67 -35.12 -13.42
C SER A 609 -1.43 -33.97 -14.04
N MET A 610 -0.80 -32.78 -14.03
CA MET A 610 -1.31 -31.60 -14.69
C MET A 610 -0.19 -30.97 -15.52
N GLU A 611 -0.49 -30.65 -16.78
CA GLU A 611 0.41 -29.91 -17.67
C GLU A 611 -0.20 -28.55 -18.02
N ALA A 612 0.59 -27.49 -17.90
CA ALA A 612 0.20 -26.15 -18.29
C ALA A 612 1.43 -25.27 -18.54
N GLY A 613 1.45 -24.54 -19.65
CA GLY A 613 2.50 -23.56 -19.96
C GLY A 613 3.93 -24.08 -20.00
N GLY A 614 4.13 -25.35 -20.33
CA GLY A 614 5.44 -25.99 -20.30
C GLY A 614 5.87 -26.53 -18.92
N LEU A 615 5.00 -26.43 -17.92
CA LEU A 615 5.17 -27.08 -16.62
C LEU A 615 4.43 -28.40 -16.59
N ARG A 616 4.99 -29.38 -15.90
CA ARG A 616 4.34 -30.65 -15.57
C ARG A 616 4.41 -30.88 -14.07
N PHE A 617 3.25 -30.94 -13.44
CA PHE A 617 3.08 -31.36 -12.06
C PHE A 617 2.69 -32.84 -12.04
N GLU A 618 3.42 -33.66 -11.32
CA GLU A 618 3.14 -35.07 -11.13
C GLU A 618 3.00 -35.37 -9.64
N VAL A 619 1.88 -35.95 -9.24
CA VAL A 619 1.62 -36.29 -7.84
C VAL A 619 2.27 -37.62 -7.49
N LEU A 620 3.09 -37.63 -6.43
CA LEU A 620 3.81 -38.77 -5.93
C LEU A 620 3.21 -39.34 -4.65
N HIS A 621 2.50 -38.52 -3.85
CA HIS A 621 1.83 -38.90 -2.61
C HIS A 621 0.62 -37.97 -2.40
N PRO A 622 -0.51 -38.47 -1.84
CA PRO A 622 -0.75 -39.82 -1.30
C PRO A 622 -1.01 -40.89 -2.38
N SER A 623 -0.71 -42.15 -2.07
CA SER A 623 -1.14 -43.26 -2.91
C SER A 623 -2.66 -43.45 -2.82
N ALA A 624 -3.27 -44.08 -3.84
CA ALA A 624 -4.70 -44.32 -3.85
C ALA A 624 -5.12 -45.15 -2.60
N GLY A 625 -6.08 -44.65 -1.84
CA GLY A 625 -6.57 -45.29 -0.63
C GLY A 625 -5.63 -45.20 0.57
N TYR A 626 -4.66 -44.30 0.55
CA TYR A 626 -3.82 -44.02 1.70
C TYR A 626 -4.67 -43.33 2.80
N GLU A 627 -4.66 -43.89 4.00
CA GLU A 627 -5.37 -43.36 5.15
C GLU A 627 -4.37 -43.07 6.27
N THR A 628 -4.48 -41.94 6.90
CA THR A 628 -3.65 -41.53 8.03
C THR A 628 -4.43 -40.61 8.97
N ALA A 629 -4.05 -40.60 10.25
CA ALA A 629 -4.55 -39.64 11.23
C ALA A 629 -3.66 -38.40 11.36
N SER A 630 -2.49 -38.38 10.69
CA SER A 630 -1.56 -37.25 10.66
C SER A 630 -1.81 -36.38 9.44
N ARG A 631 -2.11 -35.09 9.65
CA ARG A 631 -2.23 -34.14 8.54
C ARG A 631 -0.92 -34.00 7.78
N ASN A 632 0.20 -33.98 8.49
CA ASN A 632 1.52 -33.90 7.87
C ASN A 632 1.79 -35.14 7.00
N ALA A 633 1.50 -36.34 7.48
CA ALA A 633 1.67 -37.57 6.69
C ALA A 633 0.75 -37.60 5.46
N SER A 634 -0.39 -36.89 5.47
CA SER A 634 -1.31 -36.78 4.33
C SER A 634 -0.89 -35.71 3.30
N SER A 635 0.23 -35.02 3.50
CA SER A 635 0.69 -33.91 2.62
C SER A 635 0.81 -34.34 1.17
N LEU A 636 0.33 -33.50 0.27
CA LEU A 636 0.50 -33.68 -1.16
C LEU A 636 1.98 -33.49 -1.55
N VAL A 637 2.62 -34.54 -2.02
CA VAL A 637 3.99 -34.49 -2.55
C VAL A 637 3.95 -34.46 -4.07
N MET A 638 4.54 -33.45 -4.67
CA MET A 638 4.50 -33.23 -6.11
C MET A 638 5.90 -33.03 -6.68
N LYS A 639 6.13 -33.64 -7.82
CA LYS A 639 7.26 -33.35 -8.70
C LYS A 639 6.84 -32.30 -9.72
N LEU A 640 7.62 -31.25 -9.83
CA LEU A 640 7.48 -30.23 -10.85
C LEU A 640 8.60 -30.39 -11.87
N GLU A 641 8.27 -30.50 -13.14
CA GLU A 641 9.21 -30.48 -14.26
C GLU A 641 8.98 -29.17 -15.05
N ALA A 642 10.08 -28.46 -15.29
CA ALA A 642 10.08 -27.17 -16.00
C ALA A 642 11.33 -27.06 -16.85
N GLU A 643 11.20 -26.98 -18.17
CA GLU A 643 12.33 -26.79 -19.12
C GLU A 643 13.56 -27.69 -18.88
N GLY A 644 13.36 -28.89 -18.37
CA GLY A 644 14.43 -29.86 -18.08
C GLY A 644 15.01 -29.74 -16.66
N VAL A 645 14.50 -28.85 -15.81
CA VAL A 645 14.81 -28.76 -14.39
C VAL A 645 13.69 -29.44 -13.59
N THR A 646 14.06 -30.14 -12.54
CA THR A 646 13.14 -30.89 -11.68
C THR A 646 13.13 -30.34 -10.26
N ALA A 647 11.93 -30.11 -9.71
CA ALA A 647 11.75 -29.72 -8.32
C ALA A 647 10.82 -30.70 -7.59
N LEU A 648 11.12 -31.00 -6.32
CA LEU A 648 10.24 -31.78 -5.43
C LEU A 648 9.65 -30.88 -4.36
N LEU A 649 8.32 -30.76 -4.37
CA LEU A 649 7.52 -30.00 -3.41
C LEU A 649 6.87 -30.99 -2.45
N THR A 650 7.29 -30.96 -1.20
CA THR A 650 7.01 -32.03 -0.23
C THR A 650 5.95 -31.67 0.80
N GLY A 651 5.53 -30.40 0.89
CA GLY A 651 4.75 -29.92 2.03
C GLY A 651 5.44 -30.28 3.34
N ASP A 652 4.67 -30.80 4.29
CA ASP A 652 5.14 -31.22 5.61
C ASP A 652 5.16 -32.73 5.80
N VAL A 653 5.28 -33.48 4.68
CA VAL A 653 5.28 -34.92 4.73
C VAL A 653 6.28 -35.47 5.75
N GLU A 654 5.85 -36.41 6.56
CA GLU A 654 6.63 -37.05 7.63
C GLU A 654 6.29 -38.54 7.80
N ALA A 655 7.12 -39.24 8.54
CA ALA A 655 6.94 -40.62 8.95
C ALA A 655 6.60 -41.58 7.79
N ASP A 656 5.46 -42.28 7.85
CA ASP A 656 4.98 -43.23 6.87
C ASP A 656 4.65 -42.57 5.51
N GLY A 657 4.20 -41.31 5.49
CA GLY A 657 3.98 -40.55 4.28
C GLY A 657 5.28 -40.28 3.51
N GLU A 658 6.37 -39.88 4.20
CA GLU A 658 7.69 -39.70 3.58
C GLU A 658 8.23 -41.03 3.03
N GLN A 659 8.04 -42.14 3.78
CA GLN A 659 8.44 -43.46 3.35
C GLN A 659 7.67 -43.92 2.10
N ALA A 660 6.35 -43.67 2.05
CA ALA A 660 5.50 -44.00 0.91
C ALA A 660 5.92 -43.21 -0.34
N ALA A 661 6.15 -41.89 -0.20
CA ALA A 661 6.66 -41.07 -1.29
C ALA A 661 8.02 -41.51 -1.80
N GLY A 662 8.97 -41.87 -0.89
CA GLY A 662 10.27 -42.39 -1.22
C GLY A 662 10.24 -43.72 -2.00
N GLN A 663 9.31 -44.62 -1.62
CA GLN A 663 9.12 -45.89 -2.37
C GLN A 663 8.63 -45.67 -3.79
N LEU A 664 7.68 -44.74 -4.00
CA LEU A 664 7.19 -44.39 -5.33
C LEU A 664 8.27 -43.74 -6.20
N LEU A 665 9.08 -42.85 -5.63
CA LEU A 665 10.26 -42.29 -6.32
C LEU A 665 11.26 -43.39 -6.74
N GLN A 666 11.51 -44.39 -5.88
CA GLN A 666 12.39 -45.49 -6.18
C GLN A 666 11.83 -46.41 -7.31
N GLN A 667 10.52 -46.69 -7.27
CA GLN A 667 9.84 -47.50 -8.30
C GLN A 667 9.85 -46.81 -9.68
N SER A 668 9.73 -45.50 -9.70
CA SER A 668 9.81 -44.72 -10.94
C SER A 668 11.23 -44.60 -11.54
N GLY A 669 12.24 -45.18 -10.86
CA GLY A 669 13.64 -45.06 -11.28
C GLY A 669 14.21 -43.66 -11.19
N PHE A 670 13.56 -42.81 -10.43
CA PHE A 670 13.91 -41.41 -10.28
C PHE A 670 15.13 -41.26 -9.36
N ALA A 671 16.22 -40.73 -9.89
CA ALA A 671 17.46 -40.45 -9.15
C ALA A 671 17.99 -39.07 -9.53
N GLY A 672 18.28 -38.26 -8.51
CA GLY A 672 18.75 -36.90 -8.66
C GLY A 672 17.61 -35.89 -8.85
N ILE A 673 17.66 -34.79 -8.12
CA ILE A 673 16.71 -33.69 -8.22
C ILE A 673 17.45 -32.35 -8.13
N ASP A 674 17.07 -31.41 -8.97
CA ASP A 674 17.76 -30.12 -8.99
C ASP A 674 17.37 -29.29 -7.77
N ILE A 675 16.06 -29.20 -7.46
CA ILE A 675 15.51 -28.35 -6.41
C ILE A 675 14.68 -29.20 -5.45
N TYR A 676 14.98 -29.12 -4.17
CA TYR A 676 14.28 -29.81 -3.11
C TYR A 676 13.68 -28.82 -2.09
N LYS A 677 12.38 -28.78 -1.95
CA LYS A 677 11.73 -28.11 -0.80
C LYS A 677 11.87 -29.04 0.40
N ALA A 678 12.63 -28.65 1.41
CA ALA A 678 12.78 -29.45 2.63
C ALA A 678 11.45 -29.65 3.34
N ALA A 679 11.08 -30.90 3.61
CA ALA A 679 9.82 -31.24 4.24
C ALA A 679 9.72 -30.70 5.67
N HIS A 680 8.51 -30.29 6.04
CA HIS A 680 8.14 -29.85 7.39
C HIS A 680 9.13 -28.81 7.94
N HIS A 681 9.40 -27.78 7.13
CA HIS A 681 10.26 -26.65 7.46
C HIS A 681 11.66 -27.01 7.98
N GLY A 682 12.17 -28.20 7.60
CA GLY A 682 13.44 -28.73 8.09
C GLY A 682 13.31 -29.43 9.45
N SER A 683 12.18 -30.03 9.75
CA SER A 683 11.98 -30.88 10.93
C SER A 683 12.93 -32.07 10.93
N LYS A 684 13.42 -32.47 12.11
CA LYS A 684 14.25 -33.69 12.28
C LYS A 684 13.47 -34.99 12.05
N TYR A 685 12.13 -34.95 12.11
CA TYR A 685 11.25 -36.09 11.90
C TYR A 685 10.94 -36.33 10.42
N SER A 686 11.35 -35.41 9.56
CA SER A 686 11.29 -35.51 8.11
C SER A 686 12.69 -35.42 7.52
N ASN A 687 12.81 -35.48 6.18
CA ASN A 687 14.08 -35.35 5.47
C ASN A 687 15.07 -36.44 5.88
N THR A 688 14.59 -37.70 5.87
CA THR A 688 15.40 -38.86 6.28
C THR A 688 16.64 -39.04 5.41
N GLN A 689 17.69 -39.58 6.02
CA GLN A 689 18.94 -39.89 5.28
C GLN A 689 18.70 -40.78 4.07
N ALA A 690 17.75 -41.72 4.17
CA ALA A 690 17.38 -42.61 3.08
C ALA A 690 16.78 -41.86 1.88
N LEU A 691 15.82 -40.95 2.14
CA LEU A 691 15.21 -40.12 1.10
C LEU A 691 16.25 -39.19 0.47
N LEU A 692 17.05 -38.50 1.26
CA LEU A 692 18.05 -37.55 0.77
C LEU A 692 19.16 -38.23 0.00
N ALA A 693 19.58 -39.44 0.40
CA ALA A 693 20.57 -40.25 -0.35
C ALA A 693 20.06 -40.71 -1.72
N GLN A 694 18.73 -40.90 -1.85
CA GLN A 694 18.09 -41.22 -3.12
C GLN A 694 17.93 -39.99 -4.00
N LEU A 695 17.51 -38.87 -3.44
CA LEU A 695 17.22 -37.63 -4.17
C LEU A 695 18.49 -36.90 -4.60
N GLN A 696 19.54 -36.89 -3.77
CA GLN A 696 20.79 -36.14 -3.97
C GLN A 696 20.51 -34.70 -4.49
N PRO A 697 19.75 -33.89 -3.78
CA PRO A 697 19.32 -32.58 -4.28
C PRO A 697 20.53 -31.67 -4.48
N GLU A 698 20.57 -30.96 -5.61
CA GLU A 698 21.59 -29.95 -5.86
C GLU A 698 21.35 -28.70 -4.99
N THR A 699 20.08 -28.28 -4.91
CA THR A 699 19.64 -27.14 -4.11
C THR A 699 18.50 -27.54 -3.16
N ALA A 700 18.63 -27.21 -1.88
CA ALA A 700 17.59 -27.39 -0.88
C ALA A 700 17.06 -26.04 -0.38
N ILE A 701 15.74 -25.84 -0.44
CA ILE A 701 15.06 -24.66 0.06
C ILE A 701 14.34 -25.00 1.35
N ILE A 702 14.58 -24.22 2.40
CA ILE A 702 13.92 -24.37 3.70
C ILE A 702 13.07 -23.12 3.97
N SER A 703 11.74 -23.26 3.91
CA SER A 703 10.81 -22.22 4.34
C SER A 703 10.67 -22.30 5.86
N CYS A 704 11.13 -21.30 6.58
CA CYS A 704 11.02 -21.24 8.03
C CYS A 704 11.08 -19.81 8.55
N GLY A 705 10.48 -19.57 9.71
CA GLY A 705 10.46 -18.27 10.37
C GLY A 705 11.69 -18.03 11.23
N GLU A 706 12.10 -16.76 11.32
CA GLU A 706 13.08 -16.32 12.31
C GLU A 706 12.50 -16.48 13.73
N ASN A 707 13.28 -17.00 14.67
CA ASN A 707 12.89 -17.20 16.06
C ASN A 707 11.56 -18.01 16.23
N ASN A 708 11.30 -19.01 15.37
CA ASN A 708 10.12 -19.82 15.49
C ASN A 708 10.15 -20.74 16.72
N ARG A 709 8.97 -20.97 17.31
CA ARG A 709 8.82 -21.77 18.55
C ARG A 709 9.14 -23.25 18.40
N TYR A 710 9.23 -23.76 17.17
CA TYR A 710 9.48 -25.16 16.88
C TYR A 710 11.00 -25.46 16.77
N GLY A 711 11.83 -24.42 16.70
CA GLY A 711 13.27 -24.58 16.51
C GLY A 711 13.68 -25.01 15.10
N HIS A 712 12.79 -24.83 14.10
CA HIS A 712 13.07 -25.17 12.70
C HIS A 712 14.00 -24.16 12.03
N PRO A 713 14.90 -24.59 11.11
CA PRO A 713 15.23 -25.99 10.86
C PRO A 713 16.04 -26.59 11.98
N HIS A 714 15.86 -27.89 12.25
CA HIS A 714 16.68 -28.60 13.22
C HIS A 714 18.11 -28.81 12.64
N ALA A 715 19.11 -28.74 13.51
CA ALA A 715 20.50 -28.88 13.13
C ALA A 715 20.79 -30.25 12.44
N GLU A 716 20.08 -31.28 12.88
CA GLU A 716 20.19 -32.65 12.29
C GLU A 716 19.75 -32.69 10.83
N THR A 717 18.71 -31.93 10.47
CA THR A 717 18.25 -31.85 9.08
C THR A 717 19.22 -31.06 8.22
N VAL A 718 19.73 -29.94 8.71
CA VAL A 718 20.75 -29.14 8.02
C VAL A 718 21.99 -29.99 7.77
N ALA A 719 22.47 -30.70 8.79
CA ALA A 719 23.64 -31.61 8.64
C ALA A 719 23.43 -32.74 7.63
N ARG A 720 22.20 -33.31 7.55
CA ARG A 720 21.86 -34.32 6.53
C ARG A 720 21.89 -33.75 5.11
N LEU A 721 21.37 -32.54 4.92
CA LEU A 721 21.41 -31.84 3.63
C LEU A 721 22.83 -31.44 3.22
N GLU A 722 23.65 -30.98 4.16
CA GLU A 722 25.07 -30.70 3.93
C GLU A 722 25.85 -31.97 3.50
N GLN A 723 25.52 -33.12 4.07
CA GLN A 723 26.14 -34.40 3.70
C GLN A 723 25.80 -34.84 2.26
N THR A 724 24.70 -34.41 1.68
CA THR A 724 24.37 -34.63 0.27
C THR A 724 25.09 -33.68 -0.67
N GLY A 725 25.79 -32.67 -0.14
CA GLY A 725 26.43 -31.62 -0.93
C GLY A 725 25.49 -30.56 -1.47
N SER A 726 24.25 -30.49 -0.96
CA SER A 726 23.24 -29.53 -1.40
C SER A 726 23.59 -28.09 -1.03
N GLY A 727 23.36 -27.15 -1.94
CA GLY A 727 23.30 -25.71 -1.62
C GLY A 727 22.03 -25.42 -0.80
N ILE A 728 22.16 -24.90 0.43
CA ILE A 728 21.03 -24.67 1.34
C ILE A 728 20.66 -23.19 1.36
N TRP A 729 19.38 -22.90 1.11
CA TRP A 729 18.80 -21.57 1.16
C TRP A 729 17.63 -21.54 2.12
N MET A 730 17.57 -20.52 3.00
CA MET A 730 16.54 -20.40 4.03
C MET A 730 15.81 -19.07 3.92
N THR A 731 14.49 -19.08 3.87
CA THR A 731 13.67 -17.85 3.77
C THR A 731 13.88 -16.91 4.97
N LYS A 732 14.15 -17.45 6.17
CA LYS A 732 14.45 -16.64 7.36
C LYS A 732 15.70 -15.75 7.22
N ASP A 733 16.69 -16.18 6.42
CA ASP A 733 17.96 -15.48 6.27
C ASP A 733 17.95 -14.51 5.07
N THR A 734 17.30 -14.91 3.98
CA THR A 734 17.36 -14.19 2.70
C THR A 734 16.05 -13.52 2.27
N GLY A 735 14.97 -13.68 3.03
CA GLY A 735 13.64 -13.29 2.58
C GLY A 735 13.14 -14.23 1.47
N ALA A 736 12.30 -13.74 0.58
CA ALA A 736 11.82 -14.52 -0.57
C ALA A 736 12.99 -15.03 -1.43
N ILE A 737 12.87 -16.26 -1.89
CA ILE A 737 13.85 -16.94 -2.77
C ILE A 737 13.18 -17.22 -4.09
N THR A 738 13.65 -16.62 -5.17
CA THR A 738 13.14 -16.82 -6.53
C THR A 738 14.13 -17.63 -7.35
N ILE A 739 13.64 -18.68 -7.98
CA ILE A 739 14.39 -19.53 -8.89
C ILE A 739 13.87 -19.27 -10.30
N HIS A 740 14.72 -18.75 -11.16
CA HIS A 740 14.42 -18.53 -12.57
C HIS A 740 14.96 -19.69 -13.40
N ILE A 741 14.08 -20.37 -14.12
CA ILE A 741 14.41 -21.55 -14.92
C ILE A 741 14.35 -21.19 -16.40
N ARG A 742 15.43 -21.48 -17.13
CA ARG A 742 15.54 -21.28 -18.57
C ARG A 742 16.43 -22.35 -19.22
N LYS A 743 15.92 -22.98 -20.26
CA LYS A 743 16.72 -23.90 -21.14
C LYS A 743 17.53 -24.93 -20.37
N GLY A 744 16.97 -25.53 -19.35
CA GLY A 744 17.64 -26.58 -18.56
C GLY A 744 18.65 -26.08 -17.53
N CYS A 745 18.72 -24.78 -17.30
CA CYS A 745 19.52 -24.16 -16.24
C CYS A 745 18.61 -23.34 -15.31
N TYR A 746 19.07 -23.12 -14.09
CA TYR A 746 18.36 -22.24 -13.16
C TYR A 746 19.32 -21.27 -12.46
N THR A 747 18.79 -20.13 -12.03
CA THR A 747 19.49 -19.13 -11.22
C THR A 747 18.66 -18.81 -10.00
N ILE A 748 19.32 -18.51 -8.88
CA ILE A 748 18.67 -18.21 -7.60
C ILE A 748 18.86 -16.73 -7.29
N GLU A 749 17.77 -16.03 -7.06
CA GLU A 749 17.74 -14.65 -6.61
C GLU A 749 17.10 -14.56 -5.21
N THR A 750 17.68 -13.76 -4.32
CA THR A 750 17.19 -13.58 -2.96
C THR A 750 16.82 -12.13 -2.69
N PHE A 751 15.73 -11.91 -1.97
CA PHE A 751 15.18 -10.57 -1.78
C PHE A 751 16.05 -9.67 -0.86
N ILE A 752 16.70 -10.22 0.17
CA ILE A 752 17.46 -9.43 1.15
C ILE A 752 18.94 -9.31 0.81
N ASN A 753 19.52 -10.32 0.19
CA ASN A 753 20.95 -10.37 -0.14
C ASN A 753 21.16 -10.40 -1.66
N ASP A 754 21.24 -9.23 -2.27
CA ASP A 754 21.62 -9.06 -3.70
C ASP A 754 23.07 -9.53 -4.04
N SER A 755 23.84 -10.01 -3.06
CA SER A 755 25.28 -10.22 -3.23
C SER A 755 25.70 -11.64 -3.63
N LEU A 756 24.77 -12.59 -3.76
CA LEU A 756 25.08 -13.98 -4.11
C LEU A 756 24.17 -14.51 -5.23
N ALA A 757 24.27 -13.92 -6.41
CA ALA A 757 23.83 -14.59 -7.62
C ALA A 757 24.90 -15.65 -7.99
N GLU A 758 24.78 -16.87 -7.50
CA GLU A 758 25.53 -17.99 -8.04
C GLU A 758 24.84 -18.46 -9.33
N GLN A 759 25.47 -18.17 -10.46
CA GLN A 759 25.16 -18.83 -11.72
C GLN A 759 25.74 -20.27 -11.64
N LYS A 760 24.88 -21.26 -11.66
CA LYS A 760 25.26 -22.65 -11.94
C LYS A 760 24.64 -23.14 -13.23
#